data_16bfbb62a83be947b4f02290e7a13a28
#
_entry.id   16bfbb62a83be947b4f02290e7a13a28
#
_cell.length_a   1.000
_cell.length_b   1.000
_cell.length_c   1.000
_cell.angle_alpha   90.00
_cell.angle_beta   90.00
_cell.angle_gamma   90.00
#
_symmetry.space_group_name_H-M   'P 1'
#
loop_
_entity.id
_entity.type
_entity.pdbx_description
1 polymer ?
#
loop_
_entity_poly.entity_id
_entity_poly.type
_entity_poly.pdbx_seq_one_letter_code
_entity_poly.pdbx_strand_id
1 'polypeptide(L)'
;IKSSAASDVYKRQGLNHYLKYYCLTTVSWYADIAVEIPEELPMVGEKVVSEARVDTRFFLNYCTYGYTMPWWQWKEWERFIDWMALNGINMPLAITGQEAVWYKVWSKMGMSDIEIRSYFTGPPYLPWHRMANIDRWNGPLPMEWLEHQVSLQKKILARERELNMKPVLPAFAGHVPADLKRIHPEADIQHLGKWAGFADAYRCNFLNPNDALFAKIQKLFLDEQKKLFGTDHIYGLDPFNEVDPPSFEPEYLRKIASDMYATLTAADPKAQWMQMTWMFYFDKDKWTSERMKALLTGVPQNKMILLDYHCENVELWKRTEHFHDQPYIWCYLGNFGGNTTLTGNVKESGARLENALINGGGNLKGIGSTLEGLDVMQFPYEYILEKAWNLNVDDNKWIECLADRHVGCVSQPVRDAWKRLFNDIYVQVPRTLGTLPGYRPALNRNSEKRTSNVYSNVELLEVWRKLNEAPSDRRDAFRLDLITVGRQVLGNYFLDVKMEFDRMVEAKDHQALKACGEKMKEILNDLDKLNAFHPYCSLDKWIDDARKMGDSPQLKDYYEKNARNLITTWGGSLNDYASRSWAGLISDYYAKRWEVYINTFIKAVGEGVEVDQKQLEDELKEIEEGWVNATDRKDTRKDVHSTTDGLLSFSTFLFSKYQRLVK
;
A
#
# COMPACT_ATOMS: atom_id res chain seq x y z
N ILE A 1 17.29 15.04 28.24
CA ILE A 1 16.96 13.59 28.19
C ILE A 1 18.25 12.85 27.87
N LYS A 2 18.71 11.99 28.79
CA LYS A 2 19.76 11.02 28.47
C LYS A 2 19.08 9.73 28.00
N SER A 3 19.03 9.48 26.73
CA SER A 3 18.83 8.14 26.19
C SER A 3 20.19 7.44 26.20
N SER A 4 20.37 6.41 27.00
CA SER A 4 21.54 5.54 26.96
C SER A 4 21.10 4.18 26.41
N ALA A 5 21.76 3.70 25.38
CA ALA A 5 21.48 2.41 24.79
C ALA A 5 22.80 1.71 24.42
N ALA A 6 22.74 0.39 24.23
CA ALA A 6 23.87 -0.43 23.78
C ALA A 6 24.41 0.02 22.39
N SER A 7 23.58 0.71 21.61
CA SER A 7 23.98 1.36 20.36
C SER A 7 23.16 2.60 20.08
N ASP A 8 23.64 3.48 19.21
CA ASP A 8 22.91 4.70 18.79
C ASP A 8 21.56 4.39 18.08
N VAL A 9 21.40 3.19 17.54
CA VAL A 9 20.14 2.69 16.96
C VAL A 9 18.98 2.81 17.94
N TYR A 10 19.19 2.39 19.20
CA TYR A 10 18.13 2.35 20.21
C TYR A 10 17.88 3.70 20.90
N LYS A 11 18.77 4.69 20.73
CA LYS A 11 18.54 6.04 21.27
C LYS A 11 17.30 6.70 20.65
N ARG A 12 17.00 6.38 19.38
CA ARG A 12 15.86 6.94 18.65
C ARG A 12 14.53 6.42 19.18
N GLN A 13 14.47 5.14 19.59
CA GLN A 13 13.27 4.59 20.21
C GLN A 13 13.00 5.26 21.57
N GLY A 14 14.04 5.57 22.34
CA GLY A 14 13.90 6.38 23.56
C GLY A 14 13.35 7.78 23.27
N LEU A 15 13.79 8.43 22.18
CA LEU A 15 13.23 9.71 21.73
C LEU A 15 11.77 9.55 21.31
N ASN A 16 11.44 8.55 20.50
CA ASN A 16 10.06 8.31 20.07
C ASN A 16 9.13 8.03 21.24
N HIS A 17 9.59 7.22 22.22
CA HIS A 17 8.85 6.98 23.45
C HIS A 17 8.57 8.28 24.20
N TYR A 18 9.57 9.16 24.31
CA TYR A 18 9.41 10.46 24.95
C TYR A 18 8.41 11.35 24.21
N LEU A 19 8.50 11.44 22.89
CA LEU A 19 7.55 12.19 22.07
C LEU A 19 6.12 11.67 22.23
N LYS A 20 5.94 10.35 22.17
CA LYS A 20 4.62 9.71 22.26
C LYS A 20 3.99 9.87 23.65
N TYR A 21 4.70 9.51 24.71
CA TYR A 21 4.12 9.32 26.04
C TYR A 21 4.25 10.52 26.97
N TYR A 22 5.17 11.44 26.68
CA TYR A 22 5.38 12.63 27.51
C TYR A 22 5.02 13.92 26.78
N CYS A 23 5.44 14.07 25.53
CA CYS A 23 5.14 15.28 24.75
C CYS A 23 3.77 15.27 24.07
N LEU A 24 3.01 14.17 24.12
CA LEU A 24 1.75 13.97 23.40
C LEU A 24 1.90 14.36 21.91
N THR A 25 2.97 13.88 21.28
CA THR A 25 3.34 14.24 19.91
C THR A 25 3.34 13.00 19.03
N THR A 26 2.71 13.10 17.87
CA THR A 26 2.77 12.11 16.79
C THR A 26 3.75 12.59 15.73
N VAL A 27 4.71 11.74 15.35
CA VAL A 27 5.52 11.94 14.15
C VAL A 27 4.83 11.23 12.99
N SER A 28 4.37 12.01 12.02
CA SER A 28 3.75 11.45 10.82
C SER A 28 4.80 10.98 9.82
N TRP A 29 4.50 9.92 9.06
CA TRP A 29 5.28 9.52 7.90
C TRP A 29 5.12 10.49 6.70
N TYR A 30 4.14 11.40 6.73
CA TYR A 30 3.97 12.43 5.72
C TYR A 30 4.92 13.62 5.95
N ALA A 31 5.64 14.01 4.90
CA ALA A 31 6.74 14.98 4.98
C ALA A 31 6.28 16.42 5.29
N ASP A 32 5.06 16.77 4.89
CA ASP A 32 4.53 18.12 5.05
C ASP A 32 3.85 18.34 6.42
N ILE A 33 3.65 17.29 7.21
CA ILE A 33 3.08 17.38 8.55
C ILE A 33 4.18 17.75 9.55
N ALA A 34 4.02 18.88 10.22
CA ALA A 34 4.94 19.37 11.22
C ALA A 34 4.98 18.45 12.46
N VAL A 35 6.14 18.35 13.11
CA VAL A 35 6.27 17.73 14.41
C VAL A 35 6.08 18.81 15.47
N GLU A 36 4.94 18.81 16.14
CA GLU A 36 4.60 19.79 17.16
C GLU A 36 5.14 19.32 18.51
N ILE A 37 6.06 20.10 19.07
CA ILE A 37 6.69 19.85 20.38
C ILE A 37 6.16 20.90 21.37
N PRO A 38 5.83 20.51 22.62
CA PRO A 38 5.40 21.48 23.64
C PRO A 38 6.52 22.49 23.96
N GLU A 39 6.15 23.74 24.24
CA GLU A 39 7.10 24.80 24.59
C GLU A 39 7.95 24.43 25.80
N GLU A 40 7.34 23.85 26.82
CA GLU A 40 8.04 23.29 27.98
C GLU A 40 8.10 21.78 27.85
N LEU A 41 9.32 21.23 27.81
CA LEU A 41 9.53 19.79 27.71
C LEU A 41 9.17 19.09 29.02
N PRO A 42 8.22 18.14 29.02
CA PRO A 42 7.81 17.42 30.20
C PRO A 42 8.95 16.66 30.87
N MET A 43 8.98 16.65 32.20
CA MET A 43 9.96 15.87 32.94
C MET A 43 9.60 14.38 32.93
N VAL A 44 10.63 13.55 32.76
CA VAL A 44 10.52 12.09 32.93
C VAL A 44 10.67 11.75 34.40
N GLY A 45 9.57 11.34 35.04
CA GLY A 45 9.55 11.07 36.49
C GLY A 45 10.34 9.82 36.88
N GLU A 46 10.28 8.76 36.04
CA GLU A 46 10.92 7.48 36.30
C GLU A 46 11.75 7.01 35.12
N LYS A 47 12.79 6.22 35.39
CA LYS A 47 13.63 5.61 34.37
C LYS A 47 12.81 4.53 33.62
N VAL A 48 12.64 4.71 32.32
CA VAL A 48 12.06 3.70 31.46
C VAL A 48 13.17 2.84 30.86
N VAL A 49 13.02 1.51 30.93
CA VAL A 49 13.94 0.54 30.31
C VAL A 49 13.14 -0.40 29.44
N SER A 50 13.61 -0.64 28.23
CA SER A 50 13.00 -1.59 27.32
C SER A 50 14.06 -2.35 26.54
N GLU A 51 13.76 -3.59 26.19
CA GLU A 51 14.59 -4.48 25.38
C GLU A 51 13.82 -4.92 24.13
N ALA A 52 14.56 -5.11 23.04
CA ALA A 52 13.99 -5.66 21.83
C ALA A 52 13.70 -7.16 22.02
N ARG A 53 12.50 -7.60 21.67
CA ARG A 53 12.06 -9.02 21.70
C ARG A 53 12.48 -9.79 20.46
N VAL A 54 12.83 -9.08 19.38
CA VAL A 54 13.24 -9.64 18.08
C VAL A 54 14.40 -8.84 17.50
N ASP A 55 15.24 -9.52 16.73
CA ASP A 55 16.44 -8.89 16.11
C ASP A 55 16.09 -8.02 14.92
N THR A 56 15.05 -8.41 14.16
CA THR A 56 14.69 -7.79 12.88
C THR A 56 13.33 -7.11 12.96
N ARG A 57 13.26 -5.87 12.43
CA ARG A 57 12.02 -5.15 12.17
C ARG A 57 12.04 -4.73 10.71
N PHE A 58 11.21 -5.43 9.91
CA PHE A 58 11.10 -5.24 8.46
C PHE A 58 10.00 -4.24 8.12
N PHE A 59 10.16 -3.49 7.03
CA PHE A 59 9.10 -2.60 6.55
C PHE A 59 9.12 -2.47 5.02
N LEU A 60 7.94 -2.28 4.45
CA LEU A 60 7.60 -2.08 3.05
C LEU A 60 7.25 -3.35 2.27
N ASN A 61 6.57 -3.09 1.17
CA ASN A 61 6.11 -4.02 0.15
C ASN A 61 6.53 -3.45 -1.23
N TYR A 62 6.66 -4.29 -2.23
CA TYR A 62 6.86 -3.84 -3.62
C TYR A 62 5.74 -2.88 -4.04
N CYS A 63 4.48 -3.21 -3.75
CA CYS A 63 3.31 -2.42 -4.15
C CYS A 63 3.30 -1.00 -3.56
N THR A 64 3.91 -0.76 -2.40
CA THR A 64 4.02 0.57 -1.80
C THR A 64 4.73 1.56 -2.72
N TYR A 65 5.73 1.08 -3.47
CA TYR A 65 6.48 1.85 -4.46
C TYR A 65 5.64 2.27 -5.67
N GLY A 66 4.50 1.63 -5.91
CA GLY A 66 3.53 1.99 -6.94
C GLY A 66 2.36 2.80 -6.39
N TYR A 67 1.73 2.32 -5.33
CA TYR A 67 0.49 2.94 -4.81
C TYR A 67 0.70 4.22 -4.01
N THR A 68 1.91 4.49 -3.50
CA THR A 68 2.19 5.71 -2.73
C THR A 68 3.46 6.44 -3.18
N MET A 69 4.54 5.72 -3.44
CA MET A 69 5.88 6.29 -3.55
C MET A 69 6.39 6.63 -4.97
N PRO A 70 5.68 6.41 -6.09
CA PRO A 70 6.29 6.59 -7.40
C PRO A 70 6.72 8.05 -7.65
N TRP A 71 6.02 9.01 -7.02
CA TRP A 71 6.27 10.43 -7.19
C TRP A 71 7.07 11.07 -6.03
N TRP A 72 7.55 10.24 -5.09
CA TRP A 72 8.31 10.73 -3.96
C TRP A 72 9.70 11.22 -4.37
N GLN A 73 10.08 12.36 -3.80
CA GLN A 73 11.41 12.93 -3.87
C GLN A 73 12.14 12.75 -2.54
N TRP A 74 13.32 13.38 -2.40
CA TRP A 74 14.14 13.21 -1.20
C TRP A 74 13.42 13.65 0.09
N LYS A 75 12.63 14.73 0.04
CA LYS A 75 11.89 15.25 1.21
C LYS A 75 10.95 14.19 1.82
N GLU A 76 10.20 13.49 0.97
CA GLU A 76 9.27 12.44 1.41
C GLU A 76 10.05 11.22 1.96
N TRP A 77 11.07 10.80 1.25
CA TRP A 77 11.92 9.68 1.67
C TRP A 77 12.68 9.97 2.96
N GLU A 78 13.25 11.16 3.15
CA GLU A 78 13.96 11.55 4.38
C GLU A 78 13.04 11.46 5.60
N ARG A 79 11.84 12.05 5.50
CA ARG A 79 10.82 11.97 6.56
C ARG A 79 10.43 10.52 6.87
N PHE A 80 10.21 9.73 5.84
CA PHE A 80 9.79 8.34 6.00
C PHE A 80 10.88 7.46 6.61
N ILE A 81 12.14 7.65 6.21
CA ILE A 81 13.29 6.95 6.81
C ILE A 81 13.43 7.34 8.29
N ASP A 82 13.28 8.62 8.62
CA ASP A 82 13.31 9.08 10.02
C ASP A 82 12.14 8.49 10.83
N TRP A 83 10.94 8.39 10.25
CA TRP A 83 9.81 7.71 10.87
C TRP A 83 10.11 6.22 11.11
N MET A 84 10.66 5.52 10.11
CA MET A 84 11.09 4.12 10.26
C MET A 84 12.10 3.98 11.40
N ALA A 85 13.10 4.85 11.46
CA ALA A 85 14.12 4.85 12.51
C ALA A 85 13.52 5.07 13.90
N LEU A 86 12.59 6.01 14.05
CA LEU A 86 11.89 6.28 15.30
C LEU A 86 11.05 5.08 15.77
N ASN A 87 10.46 4.33 14.85
CA ASN A 87 9.68 3.14 15.16
C ASN A 87 10.51 1.84 15.19
N GLY A 88 11.83 1.95 15.14
CA GLY A 88 12.76 0.84 15.35
C GLY A 88 12.96 -0.07 14.15
N ILE A 89 12.53 0.32 12.96
CA ILE A 89 12.79 -0.42 11.72
C ILE A 89 14.30 -0.47 11.48
N ASN A 90 14.82 -1.66 11.15
CA ASN A 90 16.23 -1.87 10.86
C ASN A 90 16.50 -2.69 9.60
N MET A 91 15.45 -3.09 8.87
CA MET A 91 15.54 -3.85 7.63
C MET A 91 14.45 -3.37 6.64
N PRO A 92 14.60 -2.22 5.99
CA PRO A 92 13.67 -1.75 4.98
C PRO A 92 13.88 -2.44 3.63
N LEU A 93 12.81 -2.61 2.84
CA LEU A 93 12.93 -2.94 1.42
C LEU A 93 13.43 -1.70 0.66
N ALA A 94 14.46 -1.82 -0.17
CA ALA A 94 15.13 -0.69 -0.83
C ALA A 94 15.34 -0.98 -2.31
N ILE A 95 14.27 -0.90 -3.10
CA ILE A 95 14.22 -1.31 -4.50
C ILE A 95 14.15 -0.15 -5.51
N THR A 96 14.23 1.10 -5.04
CA THR A 96 14.29 2.27 -5.91
C THR A 96 15.47 2.18 -6.87
N GLY A 97 15.27 2.57 -8.13
CA GLY A 97 16.35 2.69 -9.12
C GLY A 97 16.95 1.38 -9.63
N GLN A 98 16.36 0.22 -9.33
CA GLN A 98 16.86 -1.05 -9.86
C GLN A 98 16.77 -1.14 -11.40
N GLU A 99 15.86 -0.40 -12.04
CA GLU A 99 15.74 -0.34 -13.49
C GLU A 99 17.01 0.24 -14.16
N ALA A 100 17.71 1.14 -13.48
CA ALA A 100 19.00 1.65 -13.98
C ALA A 100 20.11 0.57 -13.93
N VAL A 101 20.05 -0.36 -12.97
CA VAL A 101 20.92 -1.53 -12.94
C VAL A 101 20.58 -2.44 -14.12
N TRP A 102 19.30 -2.75 -14.31
CA TRP A 102 18.80 -3.55 -15.43
C TRP A 102 19.14 -2.95 -16.78
N TYR A 103 19.01 -1.62 -16.92
CA TYR A 103 19.38 -0.93 -18.15
C TYR A 103 20.84 -1.20 -18.52
N LYS A 104 21.75 -1.16 -17.54
CA LYS A 104 23.18 -1.47 -17.76
C LYS A 104 23.41 -2.94 -18.10
N VAL A 105 22.68 -3.85 -17.44
CA VAL A 105 22.75 -5.28 -17.70
C VAL A 105 22.33 -5.59 -19.13
N TRP A 106 21.14 -5.15 -19.53
CA TRP A 106 20.60 -5.44 -20.86
C TRP A 106 21.39 -4.75 -21.98
N SER A 107 21.92 -3.55 -21.76
CA SER A 107 22.84 -2.89 -22.72
C SER A 107 24.10 -3.74 -22.94
N LYS A 108 24.70 -4.30 -21.87
CA LYS A 108 25.85 -5.19 -21.95
C LYS A 108 25.52 -6.55 -22.58
N MET A 109 24.28 -6.96 -22.52
CA MET A 109 23.77 -8.16 -23.20
C MET A 109 23.45 -7.91 -24.69
N GLY A 110 23.59 -6.66 -25.21
CA GLY A 110 23.43 -6.32 -26.61
C GLY A 110 22.05 -5.82 -27.01
N MET A 111 21.20 -5.46 -26.05
CA MET A 111 19.92 -4.82 -26.34
C MET A 111 20.10 -3.32 -26.60
N SER A 112 19.27 -2.78 -27.47
CA SER A 112 19.22 -1.34 -27.78
C SER A 112 18.48 -0.55 -26.68
N ASP A 113 18.71 0.78 -26.63
CA ASP A 113 18.04 1.68 -25.70
C ASP A 113 16.52 1.53 -25.73
N ILE A 114 15.94 1.56 -26.94
CA ILE A 114 14.47 1.50 -27.06
C ILE A 114 13.91 0.12 -26.66
N GLU A 115 14.59 -0.98 -26.95
CA GLU A 115 14.18 -2.32 -26.50
C GLU A 115 14.16 -2.39 -24.98
N ILE A 116 15.19 -1.87 -24.31
CA ILE A 116 15.31 -1.89 -22.83
C ILE A 116 14.21 -1.03 -22.20
N ARG A 117 14.06 0.23 -22.64
CA ARG A 117 13.06 1.14 -22.04
C ARG A 117 11.64 0.72 -22.33
N SER A 118 11.38 0.08 -23.46
CA SER A 118 10.08 -0.48 -23.81
C SER A 118 9.75 -1.79 -23.08
N TYR A 119 10.74 -2.50 -22.55
CA TYR A 119 10.53 -3.65 -21.70
C TYR A 119 9.95 -3.26 -20.33
N PHE A 120 10.39 -2.13 -19.78
CA PHE A 120 9.86 -1.63 -18.51
C PHE A 120 8.43 -1.11 -18.66
N THR A 121 7.69 -1.14 -17.57
CA THR A 121 6.39 -0.45 -17.45
C THR A 121 6.58 1.05 -17.22
N GLY A 122 5.48 1.80 -17.26
CA GLY A 122 5.44 3.16 -16.70
C GLY A 122 5.76 3.18 -15.21
N PRO A 123 6.17 4.35 -14.65
CA PRO A 123 6.71 4.46 -13.30
C PRO A 123 5.87 3.82 -12.18
N PRO A 124 4.57 4.09 -12.05
CA PRO A 124 3.80 3.56 -10.93
C PRO A 124 3.52 2.05 -11.02
N TYR A 125 3.79 1.42 -12.18
CA TYR A 125 3.59 -0.02 -12.39
C TYR A 125 4.88 -0.85 -12.25
N LEU A 126 6.02 -0.20 -12.01
CA LEU A 126 7.30 -0.88 -11.81
C LEU A 126 7.27 -1.97 -10.72
N PRO A 127 6.51 -1.84 -9.60
CA PRO A 127 6.38 -2.94 -8.64
C PRO A 127 5.97 -4.27 -9.27
N TRP A 128 4.96 -4.26 -10.12
CA TRP A 128 4.45 -5.48 -10.78
C TRP A 128 5.38 -5.98 -11.90
N HIS A 129 6.11 -5.09 -12.54
CA HIS A 129 7.22 -5.47 -13.41
C HIS A 129 8.33 -6.18 -12.62
N ARG A 130 8.73 -5.63 -11.46
CA ARG A 130 9.74 -6.20 -10.56
C ARG A 130 9.38 -7.58 -10.04
N MET A 131 8.08 -7.84 -9.84
CA MET A 131 7.54 -9.13 -9.41
C MET A 131 7.22 -10.09 -10.57
N ALA A 132 7.63 -9.76 -11.81
CA ALA A 132 7.35 -10.54 -13.01
C ALA A 132 5.85 -10.79 -13.29
N ASN A 133 4.99 -9.84 -12.93
CA ASN A 133 3.56 -9.90 -13.21
C ASN A 133 3.24 -9.34 -14.62
N ILE A 134 3.89 -8.23 -15.02
CA ILE A 134 3.55 -7.51 -16.24
C ILE A 134 4.77 -6.78 -16.83
N ASP A 135 4.90 -6.79 -18.16
CA ASP A 135 5.88 -6.02 -18.93
C ASP A 135 5.21 -4.93 -19.76
N ARG A 136 5.94 -3.89 -20.13
CA ARG A 136 5.61 -2.90 -21.20
C ARG A 136 4.40 -1.99 -20.89
N TRP A 137 3.60 -2.27 -19.86
CA TRP A 137 2.37 -1.51 -19.60
C TRP A 137 2.66 -0.02 -19.36
N ASN A 138 2.04 0.85 -20.17
CA ASN A 138 2.19 2.31 -20.08
C ASN A 138 3.63 2.83 -20.16
N GLY A 139 4.57 2.04 -20.70
CA GLY A 139 5.90 2.50 -21.09
C GLY A 139 5.92 3.26 -22.42
N PRO A 140 7.11 3.53 -23.00
CA PRO A 140 8.44 3.23 -22.50
C PRO A 140 8.83 4.08 -21.28
N LEU A 141 9.71 3.55 -20.41
CA LEU A 141 10.21 4.28 -19.27
C LEU A 141 11.19 5.38 -19.73
N PRO A 142 11.01 6.65 -19.31
CA PRO A 142 11.93 7.74 -19.69
C PRO A 142 13.34 7.56 -19.13
N MET A 143 14.36 8.01 -19.86
CA MET A 143 15.76 7.97 -19.40
C MET A 143 15.96 8.87 -18.19
N GLU A 144 15.34 10.04 -18.18
CA GLU A 144 15.36 11.00 -17.08
C GLU A 144 14.85 10.38 -15.77
N TRP A 145 13.86 9.49 -15.86
CA TRP A 145 13.38 8.71 -14.72
C TRP A 145 14.50 7.82 -14.14
N LEU A 146 15.20 7.07 -14.99
CA LEU A 146 16.29 6.18 -14.56
C LEU A 146 17.40 6.95 -13.84
N GLU A 147 17.82 8.10 -14.38
CA GLU A 147 18.86 8.95 -13.82
C GLU A 147 18.45 9.56 -12.47
N HIS A 148 17.21 10.06 -12.38
CA HIS A 148 16.65 10.60 -11.15
C HIS A 148 16.59 9.53 -10.05
N GLN A 149 16.10 8.34 -10.38
CA GLN A 149 15.96 7.25 -9.40
C GLN A 149 17.33 6.74 -8.89
N VAL A 150 18.39 6.77 -9.69
CA VAL A 150 19.76 6.47 -9.21
C VAL A 150 20.20 7.49 -8.17
N SER A 151 20.00 8.78 -8.44
CA SER A 151 20.36 9.85 -7.49
C SER A 151 19.59 9.71 -6.18
N LEU A 152 18.29 9.44 -6.26
CA LEU A 152 17.42 9.26 -5.11
C LEU A 152 17.83 8.03 -4.28
N GLN A 153 18.04 6.87 -4.91
CA GLN A 153 18.41 5.63 -4.22
C GLN A 153 19.74 5.76 -3.47
N LYS A 154 20.70 6.47 -4.03
CA LYS A 154 21.97 6.74 -3.33
C LYS A 154 21.75 7.50 -2.00
N LYS A 155 20.86 8.48 -1.99
CA LYS A 155 20.50 9.22 -0.77
C LYS A 155 19.75 8.34 0.23
N ILE A 156 18.78 7.55 -0.24
CA ILE A 156 18.01 6.60 0.58
C ILE A 156 18.97 5.64 1.29
N LEU A 157 19.81 4.92 0.54
CA LEU A 157 20.73 3.94 1.11
C LEU A 157 21.78 4.56 2.03
N ALA A 158 22.27 5.75 1.70
CA ALA A 158 23.21 6.48 2.58
C ALA A 158 22.57 6.79 3.93
N ARG A 159 21.31 7.29 3.93
CA ARG A 159 20.58 7.62 5.15
C ARG A 159 20.21 6.38 5.95
N GLU A 160 19.71 5.33 5.31
CA GLU A 160 19.37 4.07 5.96
C GLU A 160 20.61 3.45 6.65
N ARG A 161 21.74 3.38 5.96
CA ARG A 161 23.00 2.86 6.53
C ARG A 161 23.57 3.75 7.65
N GLU A 162 23.50 5.09 7.50
CA GLU A 162 23.82 6.03 8.59
C GLU A 162 22.99 5.74 9.86
N LEU A 163 21.73 5.36 9.67
CA LEU A 163 20.83 4.99 10.75
C LEU A 163 20.97 3.52 11.18
N ASN A 164 22.02 2.81 10.72
CA ASN A 164 22.32 1.40 10.98
C ASN A 164 21.18 0.44 10.56
N MET A 165 20.44 0.78 9.52
CA MET A 165 19.53 -0.15 8.87
C MET A 165 20.31 -1.02 7.88
N LYS A 166 19.79 -2.20 7.61
CA LYS A 166 20.29 -3.14 6.59
C LYS A 166 19.27 -3.21 5.45
N PRO A 167 19.41 -2.36 4.41
CA PRO A 167 18.51 -2.37 3.28
C PRO A 167 18.47 -3.71 2.56
N VAL A 168 17.28 -4.16 2.17
CA VAL A 168 17.08 -5.31 1.30
C VAL A 168 17.10 -4.83 -0.14
N LEU A 169 18.13 -5.22 -0.88
CA LEU A 169 18.29 -4.88 -2.30
C LEU A 169 17.73 -6.00 -3.19
N PRO A 170 17.35 -5.72 -4.44
CA PRO A 170 16.91 -6.76 -5.36
C PRO A 170 18.07 -7.63 -5.88
N ALA A 171 17.74 -8.84 -6.33
CA ALA A 171 18.61 -9.67 -7.15
C ALA A 171 17.84 -10.27 -8.33
N PHE A 172 18.52 -11.00 -9.21
CA PHE A 172 17.89 -11.56 -10.39
C PHE A 172 17.10 -12.83 -10.04
N ALA A 173 15.79 -12.78 -10.25
CA ALA A 173 14.87 -13.90 -9.97
C ALA A 173 14.38 -14.63 -11.24
N GLY A 174 15.02 -14.41 -12.40
CA GLY A 174 14.69 -15.12 -13.65
C GLY A 174 13.83 -14.32 -14.65
N HIS A 175 13.30 -13.16 -14.28
CA HIS A 175 12.52 -12.32 -15.17
C HIS A 175 13.40 -11.63 -16.23
N VAL A 176 13.13 -11.87 -17.51
CA VAL A 176 13.94 -11.39 -18.64
C VAL A 176 13.10 -10.77 -19.76
N PRO A 177 13.67 -9.82 -20.54
CA PRO A 177 13.01 -9.30 -21.74
C PRO A 177 12.77 -10.39 -22.79
N ALA A 178 11.65 -10.33 -23.50
CA ALA A 178 11.37 -11.23 -24.63
C ALA A 178 12.44 -11.13 -25.73
N ASP A 179 12.98 -9.92 -25.95
CA ASP A 179 14.00 -9.65 -26.96
C ASP A 179 15.33 -10.36 -26.68
N LEU A 180 15.57 -10.83 -25.46
CA LEU A 180 16.76 -11.61 -25.11
C LEU A 180 16.84 -12.92 -25.92
N LYS A 181 15.70 -13.53 -26.26
CA LYS A 181 15.63 -14.72 -27.10
C LYS A 181 16.18 -14.51 -28.53
N ARG A 182 16.09 -13.30 -29.05
CA ARG A 182 16.69 -12.93 -30.35
C ARG A 182 18.22 -12.92 -30.28
N ILE A 183 18.76 -12.50 -29.13
CA ILE A 183 20.22 -12.39 -28.92
C ILE A 183 20.82 -13.74 -28.50
N HIS A 184 20.06 -14.50 -27.72
CA HIS A 184 20.43 -15.84 -27.20
C HIS A 184 19.34 -16.85 -27.59
N PRO A 185 19.30 -17.32 -28.87
CA PRO A 185 18.25 -18.22 -29.36
C PRO A 185 18.21 -19.57 -28.63
N GLU A 186 19.35 -20.00 -28.09
CA GLU A 186 19.52 -21.24 -27.35
C GLU A 186 19.03 -21.18 -25.91
N ALA A 187 18.86 -19.97 -25.34
CA ALA A 187 18.47 -19.80 -23.95
C ALA A 187 17.10 -20.42 -23.63
N ASP A 188 17.00 -21.10 -22.50
CA ASP A 188 15.74 -21.71 -22.02
C ASP A 188 14.84 -20.62 -21.38
N ILE A 189 14.20 -19.85 -22.27
CA ILE A 189 13.28 -18.76 -21.90
C ILE A 189 11.85 -19.22 -22.19
N GLN A 190 10.98 -19.13 -21.18
CA GLN A 190 9.58 -19.51 -21.24
C GLN A 190 8.67 -18.33 -20.93
N HIS A 191 7.47 -18.31 -21.53
CA HIS A 191 6.43 -17.35 -21.13
C HIS A 191 5.82 -17.77 -19.80
N LEU A 192 5.70 -16.81 -18.86
CA LEU A 192 4.90 -16.97 -17.65
C LEU A 192 3.40 -16.85 -17.97
N GLY A 193 2.54 -17.17 -17.02
CA GLY A 193 1.10 -17.03 -17.12
C GLY A 193 0.65 -15.58 -17.38
N LYS A 194 -0.60 -15.40 -17.81
CA LYS A 194 -1.23 -14.08 -17.84
C LYS A 194 -1.54 -13.63 -16.42
N TRP A 195 -1.32 -12.35 -16.16
CA TRP A 195 -1.65 -11.75 -14.88
C TRP A 195 -2.86 -10.83 -14.99
N ALA A 196 -3.77 -10.85 -14.00
CA ALA A 196 -4.88 -9.92 -13.80
C ALA A 196 -5.66 -9.56 -15.08
N GLY A 197 -5.87 -10.50 -15.99
CA GLY A 197 -6.65 -10.30 -17.22
C GLY A 197 -5.98 -9.45 -18.31
N PHE A 198 -4.68 -9.15 -18.18
CA PHE A 198 -3.94 -8.43 -19.22
C PHE A 198 -3.76 -9.26 -20.51
N ALA A 199 -3.61 -8.58 -21.65
CA ALA A 199 -3.39 -9.20 -22.95
C ALA A 199 -1.99 -9.88 -23.03
N ASP A 200 -1.84 -10.81 -23.98
CA ASP A 200 -0.58 -11.57 -24.20
C ASP A 200 0.64 -10.68 -24.43
N ALA A 201 0.47 -9.49 -25.01
CA ALA A 201 1.55 -8.53 -25.26
C ALA A 201 2.27 -8.06 -23.98
N TYR A 202 1.63 -8.22 -22.83
CA TYR A 202 2.16 -7.79 -21.53
C TYR A 202 2.68 -8.94 -20.65
N ARG A 203 2.71 -10.16 -21.18
CA ARG A 203 3.23 -11.33 -20.43
C ARG A 203 4.73 -11.22 -20.22
N CYS A 204 5.15 -11.63 -19.04
CA CYS A 204 6.55 -11.74 -18.67
C CYS A 204 7.18 -13.03 -19.20
N ASN A 205 8.51 -13.05 -19.20
CA ASN A 205 9.32 -14.20 -19.61
C ASN A 205 10.24 -14.61 -18.48
N PHE A 206 10.48 -15.89 -18.35
CA PHE A 206 11.30 -16.49 -17.32
C PHE A 206 12.44 -17.29 -17.93
N LEU A 207 13.67 -16.98 -17.52
CA LEU A 207 14.86 -17.75 -17.86
C LEU A 207 15.07 -18.84 -16.81
N ASN A 208 15.20 -20.08 -17.25
CA ASN A 208 15.40 -21.21 -16.34
C ASN A 208 16.74 -21.07 -15.60
N PRO A 209 16.78 -21.20 -14.26
CA PRO A 209 18.01 -21.13 -13.47
C PRO A 209 19.09 -22.15 -13.81
N ASN A 210 18.74 -23.25 -14.51
CA ASN A 210 19.69 -24.22 -15.04
C ASN A 210 20.47 -23.72 -16.25
N ASP A 211 20.00 -22.67 -16.92
CA ASP A 211 20.70 -22.09 -18.06
C ASP A 211 21.96 -21.34 -17.61
N ALA A 212 23.08 -21.55 -18.28
CA ALA A 212 24.33 -20.86 -17.97
C ALA A 212 24.20 -19.32 -18.06
N LEU A 213 23.27 -18.83 -18.88
CA LEU A 213 22.97 -17.41 -19.02
C LEU A 213 22.42 -16.83 -17.72
N PHE A 214 21.68 -17.62 -16.91
CA PHE A 214 21.14 -17.17 -15.62
C PHE A 214 22.26 -16.75 -14.68
N ALA A 215 23.27 -17.58 -14.49
CA ALA A 215 24.42 -17.27 -13.63
C ALA A 215 25.21 -16.03 -14.13
N LYS A 216 25.34 -15.89 -15.45
CA LYS A 216 25.96 -14.71 -16.07
C LYS A 216 25.18 -13.43 -15.79
N ILE A 217 23.85 -13.45 -15.93
CA ILE A 217 22.99 -12.29 -15.67
C ILE A 217 23.00 -11.97 -14.17
N GLN A 218 22.86 -12.97 -13.29
CA GLN A 218 22.92 -12.77 -11.84
C GLN A 218 24.19 -12.06 -11.41
N LYS A 219 25.33 -12.57 -11.88
CA LYS A 219 26.64 -11.96 -11.58
C LYS A 219 26.72 -10.52 -12.11
N LEU A 220 26.32 -10.29 -13.35
CA LEU A 220 26.36 -8.98 -13.98
C LEU A 220 25.46 -7.99 -13.26
N PHE A 221 24.26 -8.41 -12.86
CA PHE A 221 23.34 -7.59 -12.09
C PHE A 221 23.93 -7.16 -10.75
N LEU A 222 24.43 -8.10 -9.96
CA LEU A 222 25.03 -7.81 -8.65
C LEU A 222 26.30 -6.96 -8.77
N ASP A 223 27.12 -7.18 -9.79
CA ASP A 223 28.30 -6.35 -10.06
C ASP A 223 27.90 -4.90 -10.36
N GLU A 224 26.89 -4.67 -11.22
CA GLU A 224 26.42 -3.30 -11.54
C GLU A 224 25.70 -2.66 -10.34
N GLN A 225 24.88 -3.42 -9.61
CA GLN A 225 24.22 -2.94 -8.38
C GLN A 225 25.25 -2.52 -7.33
N LYS A 226 26.29 -3.35 -7.11
CA LYS A 226 27.35 -3.05 -6.16
C LYS A 226 28.12 -1.78 -6.52
N LYS A 227 28.35 -1.52 -7.81
CA LYS A 227 29.00 -0.27 -8.28
C LYS A 227 28.11 0.95 -8.03
N LEU A 228 26.79 0.85 -8.22
CA LEU A 228 25.88 1.96 -8.07
C LEU A 228 25.49 2.22 -6.61
N PHE A 229 25.21 1.15 -5.85
CA PHE A 229 24.48 1.20 -4.59
C PHE A 229 25.17 0.48 -3.42
N GLY A 230 26.26 -0.26 -3.68
CA GLY A 230 26.87 -1.12 -2.67
C GLY A 230 26.07 -2.40 -2.43
N THR A 231 26.29 -3.01 -1.26
CA THR A 231 25.55 -4.21 -0.83
C THR A 231 25.49 -4.31 0.68
N ASP A 232 24.38 -4.86 1.20
CA ASP A 232 24.17 -5.25 2.60
C ASP A 232 24.00 -6.76 2.73
N HIS A 233 24.21 -7.49 1.63
CA HIS A 233 24.19 -8.96 1.51
C HIS A 233 22.82 -9.61 1.74
N ILE A 234 21.73 -8.82 1.75
CA ILE A 234 20.36 -9.31 1.84
C ILE A 234 19.64 -8.93 0.54
N TYR A 235 19.10 -9.93 -0.15
CA TYR A 235 18.54 -9.74 -1.48
C TYR A 235 17.12 -10.30 -1.57
N GLY A 236 16.18 -9.45 -2.02
CA GLY A 236 14.83 -9.86 -2.39
C GLY A 236 14.87 -10.60 -3.73
N LEU A 237 14.42 -11.85 -3.71
CA LEU A 237 14.18 -12.66 -4.89
C LEU A 237 12.81 -13.30 -4.75
N ASP A 238 11.89 -12.93 -5.62
CA ASP A 238 10.50 -13.37 -5.56
C ASP A 238 10.08 -13.96 -6.91
N PRO A 239 10.59 -15.16 -7.28
CA PRO A 239 10.10 -15.86 -8.45
C PRO A 239 8.65 -16.30 -8.20
N PHE A 240 7.80 -16.23 -9.21
CA PHE A 240 6.43 -16.79 -9.18
C PHE A 240 5.47 -16.13 -8.17
N ASN A 241 5.58 -14.82 -7.94
CA ASN A 241 4.76 -14.12 -6.95
C ASN A 241 3.24 -14.36 -7.12
N GLU A 242 2.69 -14.09 -8.30
CA GLU A 242 1.27 -14.33 -8.68
C GLU A 242 1.16 -15.02 -10.06
N VAL A 243 2.17 -15.75 -10.44
CA VAL A 243 2.24 -16.51 -11.68
C VAL A 243 2.75 -17.91 -11.41
N ASP A 244 2.29 -18.88 -12.18
CA ASP A 244 2.72 -20.28 -12.02
C ASP A 244 4.19 -20.46 -12.38
N PRO A 245 4.95 -21.26 -11.62
CA PRO A 245 6.25 -21.75 -12.07
C PRO A 245 6.09 -22.65 -13.32
N PRO A 246 7.16 -22.86 -14.09
CA PRO A 246 7.12 -23.77 -15.23
C PRO A 246 6.68 -25.20 -14.87
N SER A 247 6.93 -25.64 -13.64
CA SER A 247 6.46 -26.92 -13.10
C SER A 247 6.23 -26.84 -11.60
N PHE A 248 5.18 -27.49 -11.12
CA PHE A 248 4.89 -27.70 -9.70
C PHE A 248 5.42 -29.02 -9.14
N GLU A 249 6.20 -29.79 -9.92
CA GLU A 249 6.81 -31.01 -9.42
C GLU A 249 7.79 -30.70 -8.28
N PRO A 250 7.70 -31.37 -7.13
CA PRO A 250 8.53 -31.07 -5.95
C PRO A 250 10.03 -31.11 -6.23
N GLU A 251 10.50 -32.04 -7.03
CA GLU A 251 11.91 -32.14 -7.42
C GLU A 251 12.36 -30.93 -8.25
N TYR A 252 11.51 -30.47 -9.18
CA TYR A 252 11.76 -29.26 -9.97
C TYR A 252 11.85 -28.02 -9.07
N LEU A 253 10.90 -27.84 -8.14
CA LEU A 253 10.88 -26.71 -7.22
C LEU A 253 12.12 -26.69 -6.31
N ARG A 254 12.55 -27.85 -5.79
CA ARG A 254 13.76 -27.97 -4.99
C ARG A 254 14.99 -27.58 -5.80
N LYS A 255 15.10 -28.13 -7.02
CA LYS A 255 16.24 -27.87 -7.90
C LYS A 255 16.33 -26.40 -8.27
N ILE A 256 15.21 -25.76 -8.65
CA ILE A 256 15.19 -24.35 -9.07
C ILE A 256 15.64 -23.42 -7.92
N ALA A 257 15.16 -23.67 -6.69
CA ALA A 257 15.58 -22.92 -5.51
C ALA A 257 17.08 -23.11 -5.21
N SER A 258 17.58 -24.33 -5.32
CA SER A 258 19.01 -24.64 -5.13
C SER A 258 19.89 -23.95 -6.18
N ASP A 259 19.50 -23.99 -7.45
CA ASP A 259 20.27 -23.37 -8.54
C ASP A 259 20.28 -21.84 -8.44
N MET A 260 19.12 -21.24 -8.13
CA MET A 260 19.04 -19.79 -7.91
C MET A 260 19.92 -19.34 -6.73
N TYR A 261 19.89 -20.08 -5.62
CA TYR A 261 20.73 -19.77 -4.47
C TYR A 261 22.21 -19.96 -4.77
N ALA A 262 22.58 -21.00 -5.51
CA ALA A 262 23.96 -21.26 -5.93
C ALA A 262 24.51 -20.11 -6.80
N THR A 263 23.72 -19.59 -7.77
CA THR A 263 24.12 -18.45 -8.60
C THR A 263 24.25 -17.15 -7.79
N LEU A 264 23.35 -16.96 -6.81
CA LEU A 264 23.39 -15.80 -5.91
C LEU A 264 24.67 -15.82 -5.06
N THR A 265 24.99 -16.94 -4.44
CA THR A 265 26.17 -17.08 -3.58
C THR A 265 27.48 -17.12 -4.36
N ALA A 266 27.48 -17.56 -5.61
CA ALA A 266 28.63 -17.45 -6.50
C ALA A 266 28.99 -15.97 -6.80
N ALA A 267 28.00 -15.09 -6.84
CA ALA A 267 28.18 -13.65 -7.04
C ALA A 267 28.43 -12.90 -5.72
N ASP A 268 27.81 -13.33 -4.62
CA ASP A 268 28.02 -12.79 -3.27
C ASP A 268 28.03 -13.92 -2.23
N PRO A 269 29.21 -14.39 -1.76
CA PRO A 269 29.29 -15.51 -0.82
C PRO A 269 28.61 -15.28 0.55
N LYS A 270 28.25 -14.03 0.89
CA LYS A 270 27.56 -13.65 2.12
C LYS A 270 26.06 -13.52 1.93
N ALA A 271 25.56 -13.71 0.72
CA ALA A 271 24.17 -13.46 0.37
C ALA A 271 23.19 -14.24 1.26
N GLN A 272 22.12 -13.54 1.65
CA GLN A 272 20.90 -14.09 2.20
C GLN A 272 19.77 -13.80 1.22
N TRP A 273 18.94 -14.79 0.95
CA TRP A 273 17.74 -14.64 0.12
C TRP A 273 16.56 -14.22 1.00
N MET A 274 15.90 -13.12 0.68
CA MET A 274 14.61 -12.75 1.27
C MET A 274 13.50 -13.09 0.28
N GLN A 275 12.50 -13.86 0.74
CA GLN A 275 11.39 -14.35 -0.07
C GLN A 275 10.05 -13.94 0.53
N MET A 276 9.17 -13.35 -0.27
CA MET A 276 7.76 -13.17 0.07
C MET A 276 7.03 -14.51 0.07
N THR A 277 6.16 -14.73 1.04
CA THR A 277 5.30 -15.93 1.08
C THR A 277 3.93 -15.71 0.45
N TRP A 278 3.72 -14.56 -0.21
CA TRP A 278 2.44 -14.20 -0.83
C TRP A 278 1.92 -15.28 -1.77
N MET A 279 2.77 -15.88 -2.58
CA MET A 279 2.40 -16.95 -3.49
C MET A 279 1.75 -18.15 -2.79
N PHE A 280 2.20 -18.50 -1.57
CA PHE A 280 1.64 -19.61 -0.78
C PHE A 280 0.25 -19.27 -0.20
N TYR A 281 -0.04 -17.99 -0.02
CA TYR A 281 -1.34 -17.49 0.38
C TYR A 281 -2.28 -17.34 -0.81
N PHE A 282 -1.82 -16.68 -1.87
CA PHE A 282 -2.59 -16.31 -3.06
C PHE A 282 -3.10 -17.54 -3.82
N ASP A 283 -2.23 -18.52 -4.04
CA ASP A 283 -2.54 -19.74 -4.79
C ASP A 283 -2.40 -21.00 -3.92
N LYS A 284 -3.06 -20.95 -2.76
CA LYS A 284 -2.98 -21.98 -1.70
C LYS A 284 -3.29 -23.40 -2.19
N ASP A 285 -4.11 -23.55 -3.22
CA ASP A 285 -4.54 -24.85 -3.74
C ASP A 285 -3.44 -25.49 -4.61
N LYS A 286 -2.62 -24.66 -5.26
CA LYS A 286 -1.44 -25.12 -6.02
C LYS A 286 -0.22 -25.34 -5.11
N TRP A 287 -0.01 -24.47 -4.11
CA TRP A 287 1.09 -24.57 -3.16
C TRP A 287 0.76 -25.49 -1.98
N THR A 288 0.81 -26.81 -2.24
CA THR A 288 0.64 -27.84 -1.21
C THR A 288 1.82 -27.85 -0.24
N SER A 289 1.64 -28.48 0.95
CA SER A 289 2.72 -28.60 1.95
C SER A 289 3.99 -29.23 1.39
N GLU A 290 3.86 -30.25 0.51
CA GLU A 290 4.98 -30.90 -0.15
C GLU A 290 5.74 -29.97 -1.10
N ARG A 291 5.02 -29.17 -1.90
CA ARG A 291 5.59 -28.20 -2.84
C ARG A 291 6.29 -27.07 -2.12
N MET A 292 5.66 -26.52 -1.08
CA MET A 292 6.29 -25.51 -0.22
C MET A 292 7.56 -26.05 0.43
N LYS A 293 7.51 -27.24 1.02
CA LYS A 293 8.67 -27.91 1.61
C LYS A 293 9.81 -28.10 0.58
N ALA A 294 9.47 -28.55 -0.61
CA ALA A 294 10.46 -28.75 -1.67
C ALA A 294 11.20 -27.46 -2.03
N LEU A 295 10.47 -26.36 -2.24
CA LEU A 295 11.07 -25.05 -2.53
C LEU A 295 11.96 -24.57 -1.37
N LEU A 296 11.43 -24.56 -0.14
CA LEU A 296 12.10 -24.00 1.03
C LEU A 296 13.35 -24.80 1.42
N THR A 297 13.32 -26.13 1.29
CA THR A 297 14.48 -27.01 1.59
C THR A 297 15.46 -27.15 0.43
N GLY A 298 15.19 -26.55 -0.73
CA GLY A 298 16.15 -26.36 -1.81
C GLY A 298 17.27 -25.40 -1.47
N VAL A 299 17.04 -24.49 -0.48
CA VAL A 299 18.02 -23.55 0.02
C VAL A 299 18.56 -24.03 1.37
N PRO A 300 19.88 -23.94 1.64
CA PRO A 300 20.45 -24.32 2.93
C PRO A 300 19.74 -23.59 4.11
N GLN A 301 19.65 -24.29 5.25
CA GLN A 301 19.05 -23.74 6.46
C GLN A 301 19.69 -22.40 6.86
N ASN A 302 18.89 -21.47 7.36
CA ASN A 302 19.28 -20.10 7.74
C ASN A 302 19.77 -19.19 6.59
N LYS A 303 19.49 -19.56 5.33
CA LYS A 303 19.91 -18.78 4.15
C LYS A 303 18.77 -18.15 3.38
N MET A 304 17.52 -18.56 3.67
CA MET A 304 16.32 -17.93 3.15
C MET A 304 15.53 -17.29 4.30
N ILE A 305 15.30 -15.99 4.26
CA ILE A 305 14.48 -15.24 5.22
C ILE A 305 13.09 -15.12 4.61
N LEU A 306 12.07 -15.63 5.27
CA LEU A 306 10.71 -15.62 4.76
C LEU A 306 9.91 -14.47 5.39
N LEU A 307 9.17 -13.73 4.58
CA LEU A 307 8.18 -12.78 5.06
C LEU A 307 6.83 -13.49 5.13
N ASP A 308 6.35 -13.82 6.34
CA ASP A 308 4.98 -14.34 6.54
C ASP A 308 3.99 -13.18 6.34
N TYR A 309 3.45 -13.06 5.14
CA TYR A 309 3.13 -11.82 4.49
C TYR A 309 1.83 -11.14 4.94
N HIS A 310 0.85 -11.89 5.45
CA HIS A 310 -0.52 -11.43 5.74
C HIS A 310 -1.06 -12.06 7.03
N CYS A 311 -0.32 -11.90 8.12
CA CYS A 311 -0.58 -12.61 9.38
C CYS A 311 -1.86 -12.19 10.11
N GLU A 312 -2.36 -10.98 9.87
CA GLU A 312 -3.66 -10.56 10.39
C GLU A 312 -4.84 -11.37 9.83
N ASN A 313 -4.62 -12.08 8.72
CA ASN A 313 -5.58 -12.97 8.09
C ASN A 313 -5.17 -14.44 8.21
N VAL A 314 -4.02 -14.81 7.65
CA VAL A 314 -3.50 -16.18 7.63
C VAL A 314 -2.03 -16.19 8.02
N GLU A 315 -1.70 -16.91 9.09
CA GLU A 315 -0.33 -17.13 9.53
C GLU A 315 0.20 -18.43 8.90
N LEU A 316 1.03 -18.30 7.87
CA LEU A 316 1.55 -19.45 7.11
C LEU A 316 2.55 -20.29 7.92
N TRP A 317 3.23 -19.70 8.91
CA TRP A 317 4.14 -20.43 9.80
C TRP A 317 3.46 -21.64 10.47
N LYS A 318 2.15 -21.53 10.76
CA LYS A 318 1.35 -22.63 11.37
C LYS A 318 1.11 -23.79 10.43
N ARG A 319 1.01 -23.55 9.09
CA ARG A 319 0.75 -24.61 8.11
C ARG A 319 2.00 -25.13 7.41
N THR A 320 3.15 -24.56 7.68
CA THR A 320 4.44 -24.90 7.06
C THR A 320 5.44 -25.48 8.06
N GLU A 321 5.00 -25.99 9.20
CA GLU A 321 5.89 -26.49 10.25
C GLU A 321 7.00 -25.48 10.55
N HIS A 322 6.61 -24.21 10.82
CA HIS A 322 7.53 -23.08 11.03
C HIS A 322 8.50 -22.88 9.85
N PHE A 323 7.98 -22.93 8.61
CA PHE A 323 8.77 -22.79 7.38
C PHE A 323 9.95 -23.76 7.27
N HIS A 324 9.80 -24.97 7.83
CA HIS A 324 10.83 -26.00 7.84
C HIS A 324 12.19 -25.49 8.33
N ASP A 325 12.16 -24.76 9.46
CA ASP A 325 13.31 -24.17 10.16
C ASP A 325 14.06 -23.04 9.41
N GLN A 326 13.54 -22.55 8.29
CA GLN A 326 14.05 -21.31 7.71
C GLN A 326 13.66 -20.11 8.58
N PRO A 327 14.52 -19.09 8.75
CA PRO A 327 14.17 -17.88 9.49
C PRO A 327 12.99 -17.15 8.84
N TYR A 328 12.08 -16.61 9.67
CA TYR A 328 10.96 -15.86 9.17
C TYR A 328 10.66 -14.61 9.99
N ILE A 329 9.94 -13.69 9.37
CA ILE A 329 9.46 -12.43 9.92
C ILE A 329 7.93 -12.45 9.87
N TRP A 330 7.29 -12.26 11.01
CA TRP A 330 5.84 -12.11 11.12
C TRP A 330 5.43 -10.74 10.60
N CYS A 331 4.64 -10.66 9.53
CA CYS A 331 4.32 -9.40 8.86
C CYS A 331 2.83 -9.08 8.90
N TYR A 332 2.55 -7.80 9.19
CA TYR A 332 1.24 -7.18 9.11
C TYR A 332 1.10 -6.45 7.78
N LEU A 333 0.08 -6.77 6.96
CA LEU A 333 -0.15 -6.12 5.68
C LEU A 333 -1.00 -4.85 5.84
N GLY A 334 -2.16 -4.96 6.48
CA GLY A 334 -2.98 -3.83 6.93
C GLY A 334 -3.87 -3.19 5.86
N ASN A 335 -3.44 -3.12 4.59
CA ASN A 335 -4.25 -2.57 3.51
C ASN A 335 -3.84 -3.09 2.13
N PHE A 336 -4.78 -3.07 1.19
CA PHE A 336 -4.59 -3.37 -0.22
C PHE A 336 -4.76 -2.10 -1.06
N GLY A 337 -3.92 -1.92 -2.07
CA GLY A 337 -3.99 -0.81 -3.03
C GLY A 337 -3.88 0.59 -2.40
N GLY A 338 -3.62 0.71 -1.10
CA GLY A 338 -3.69 1.96 -0.35
C GLY A 338 -5.12 2.49 -0.20
N ASN A 339 -6.16 1.65 -0.30
CA ASN A 339 -7.53 2.10 -0.14
C ASN A 339 -7.80 2.60 1.29
N THR A 340 -8.76 3.51 1.43
CA THR A 340 -8.96 4.34 2.62
C THR A 340 -10.05 3.83 3.57
N THR A 341 -10.25 2.51 3.66
CA THR A 341 -11.25 1.91 4.57
C THR A 341 -10.74 1.71 5.99
N LEU A 342 -11.67 1.67 6.96
CA LEU A 342 -11.38 1.33 8.36
C LEU A 342 -11.36 -0.19 8.53
N THR A 343 -10.25 -0.80 8.14
CA THR A 343 -9.99 -2.25 8.26
C THR A 343 -8.61 -2.48 8.84
N GLY A 344 -8.27 -3.70 9.22
CA GLY A 344 -6.93 -4.02 9.70
C GLY A 344 -6.87 -5.15 10.74
N ASN A 345 -8.00 -5.56 11.32
CA ASN A 345 -8.03 -6.61 12.35
C ASN A 345 -6.99 -6.38 13.46
N VAL A 346 -6.84 -5.10 13.90
CA VAL A 346 -5.65 -4.61 14.61
C VAL A 346 -5.45 -5.27 15.96
N LYS A 347 -6.51 -5.34 16.78
CA LYS A 347 -6.45 -5.93 18.13
C LYS A 347 -6.13 -7.42 18.08
N GLU A 348 -6.81 -8.16 17.20
CA GLU A 348 -6.55 -9.58 16.99
C GLU A 348 -5.14 -9.82 16.44
N SER A 349 -4.64 -8.94 15.57
CA SER A 349 -3.26 -9.00 15.06
C SER A 349 -2.24 -8.88 16.17
N GLY A 350 -2.47 -8.00 17.15
CA GLY A 350 -1.63 -7.93 18.34
C GLY A 350 -1.61 -9.23 19.14
N ALA A 351 -2.78 -9.86 19.35
CA ALA A 351 -2.88 -11.14 20.04
C ALA A 351 -2.20 -12.29 19.27
N ARG A 352 -2.37 -12.34 17.94
CA ARG A 352 -1.69 -13.31 17.07
C ARG A 352 -0.18 -13.17 17.11
N LEU A 353 0.32 -11.93 17.07
CA LEU A 353 1.74 -11.65 17.18
C LEU A 353 2.30 -12.09 18.54
N GLU A 354 1.61 -11.81 19.65
CA GLU A 354 2.02 -12.31 20.98
C GLU A 354 2.07 -13.84 21.01
N ASN A 355 1.09 -14.52 20.40
CA ASN A 355 1.14 -15.97 20.27
C ASN A 355 2.32 -16.44 19.41
N ALA A 356 2.64 -15.75 18.31
CA ALA A 356 3.79 -16.11 17.48
C ALA A 356 5.12 -15.91 18.22
N LEU A 357 5.25 -14.86 19.01
CA LEU A 357 6.45 -14.60 19.84
C LEU A 357 6.68 -15.68 20.90
N ILE A 358 5.62 -16.37 21.36
CA ILE A 358 5.71 -17.46 22.33
C ILE A 358 5.88 -18.81 21.64
N ASN A 359 5.12 -19.07 20.59
CA ASN A 359 4.95 -20.40 19.98
C ASN A 359 5.52 -20.53 18.57
N GLY A 360 6.03 -19.45 17.98
CA GLY A 360 6.49 -19.40 16.57
C GLY A 360 7.83 -20.07 16.29
N GLY A 361 8.45 -20.70 17.31
CA GLY A 361 9.72 -21.40 17.16
C GLY A 361 10.95 -20.49 17.25
N GLY A 362 12.12 -21.11 17.40
CA GLY A 362 13.41 -20.38 17.50
C GLY A 362 13.86 -19.71 16.19
N ASN A 363 13.17 -19.97 15.09
CA ASN A 363 13.41 -19.41 13.76
C ASN A 363 12.51 -18.18 13.43
N LEU A 364 11.58 -17.79 14.32
CA LEU A 364 10.99 -16.45 14.26
C LEU A 364 12.07 -15.41 14.59
N LYS A 365 12.49 -14.60 13.62
CA LYS A 365 13.59 -13.63 13.77
C LYS A 365 13.12 -12.19 13.81
N GLY A 366 11.89 -11.92 13.42
CA GLY A 366 11.46 -10.54 13.32
C GLY A 366 9.96 -10.32 13.28
N ILE A 367 9.65 -9.02 13.34
CA ILE A 367 8.32 -8.45 13.15
C ILE A 367 8.42 -7.48 11.99
N GLY A 368 7.39 -7.37 11.16
CA GLY A 368 7.42 -6.44 10.05
C GLY A 368 6.06 -6.03 9.56
N SER A 369 6.08 -5.24 8.49
CA SER A 369 4.90 -4.84 7.76
C SER A 369 5.14 -4.86 6.25
N THR A 370 4.13 -5.31 5.53
CA THR A 370 4.11 -5.51 4.08
C THR A 370 2.95 -4.76 3.42
N LEU A 371 2.65 -3.56 3.92
CA LEU A 371 1.55 -2.71 3.46
C LEU A 371 1.67 -2.35 1.97
N GLU A 372 0.55 -2.32 1.25
CA GLU A 372 0.57 -1.90 -0.15
C GLU A 372 0.58 -0.39 -0.35
N GLY A 373 0.09 0.39 0.61
CA GLY A 373 0.10 1.85 0.51
C GLY A 373 0.08 2.54 1.87
N LEU A 374 0.53 3.81 1.90
CA LEU A 374 0.62 4.65 3.09
C LEU A 374 -0.56 5.64 3.23
N ASP A 375 -1.53 5.63 2.30
CA ASP A 375 -2.70 6.53 2.32
C ASP A 375 -3.77 6.09 3.33
N VAL A 376 -3.34 5.51 4.43
CA VAL A 376 -4.14 4.94 5.52
C VAL A 376 -3.67 5.49 6.87
N MET A 377 -4.42 5.18 7.92
CA MET A 377 -4.00 5.53 9.28
C MET A 377 -2.72 4.78 9.66
N GLN A 378 -1.73 5.49 10.20
CA GLN A 378 -0.43 4.87 10.58
C GLN A 378 -0.49 4.06 11.88
N PHE A 379 -1.52 4.27 12.74
CA PHE A 379 -1.57 3.67 14.08
C PHE A 379 -1.51 2.13 14.09
N PRO A 380 -2.08 1.37 13.14
CA PRO A 380 -1.96 -0.10 13.18
C PRO A 380 -0.52 -0.57 13.10
N TYR A 381 0.28 0.10 12.26
CA TYR A 381 1.69 -0.22 12.06
C TYR A 381 2.52 0.17 13.29
N GLU A 382 2.24 1.33 13.89
CA GLU A 382 2.87 1.72 15.16
C GLU A 382 2.53 0.75 16.28
N TYR A 383 1.27 0.28 16.37
CA TYR A 383 0.82 -0.68 17.36
C TYR A 383 1.55 -2.03 17.25
N ILE A 384 1.66 -2.55 16.04
CA ILE A 384 2.39 -3.80 15.77
C ILE A 384 3.88 -3.64 16.08
N LEU A 385 4.49 -2.54 15.67
CA LEU A 385 5.90 -2.26 15.94
C LEU A 385 6.20 -2.04 17.44
N GLU A 386 5.25 -1.52 18.20
CA GLU A 386 5.38 -1.40 19.67
C GLU A 386 5.56 -2.77 20.34
N LYS A 387 4.96 -3.84 19.78
CA LYS A 387 5.11 -5.22 20.28
C LYS A 387 6.51 -5.81 20.07
N ALA A 388 7.36 -5.17 19.27
CA ALA A 388 8.77 -5.56 19.15
C ALA A 388 9.59 -5.29 20.43
N TRP A 389 9.02 -4.57 21.39
CA TRP A 389 9.66 -4.17 22.64
C TRP A 389 8.96 -4.80 23.84
N ASN A 390 9.69 -5.05 24.92
CA ASN A 390 9.13 -5.62 26.14
C ASN A 390 8.50 -4.58 27.09
N LEU A 391 8.12 -3.42 26.57
CA LEU A 391 7.36 -2.42 27.33
C LEU A 391 5.98 -2.99 27.66
N ASN A 392 5.69 -3.08 28.96
CA ASN A 392 4.40 -3.60 29.42
C ASN A 392 3.35 -2.47 29.45
N VAL A 393 2.98 -2.00 28.26
CA VAL A 393 1.89 -1.03 28.09
C VAL A 393 0.64 -1.80 27.64
N ASP A 394 -0.42 -1.76 28.46
CA ASP A 394 -1.68 -2.37 28.06
C ASP A 394 -2.33 -1.61 26.89
N ASP A 395 -3.15 -2.30 26.10
CA ASP A 395 -3.77 -1.75 24.92
C ASP A 395 -4.64 -0.51 25.20
N ASN A 396 -5.33 -0.46 26.34
CA ASN A 396 -6.16 0.70 26.69
C ASN A 396 -5.32 1.95 26.92
N LYS A 397 -4.22 1.83 27.67
CA LYS A 397 -3.29 2.94 27.89
C LYS A 397 -2.63 3.39 26.59
N TRP A 398 -2.27 2.43 25.73
CA TRP A 398 -1.68 2.75 24.44
C TRP A 398 -2.64 3.56 23.56
N ILE A 399 -3.92 3.14 23.50
CA ILE A 399 -4.97 3.82 22.73
C ILE A 399 -5.32 5.20 23.33
N GLU A 400 -5.36 5.33 24.66
CA GLU A 400 -5.55 6.64 25.29
C GLU A 400 -4.42 7.61 24.95
N CYS A 401 -3.18 7.13 24.99
CA CYS A 401 -2.01 7.91 24.59
C CYS A 401 -2.07 8.29 23.10
N LEU A 402 -2.51 7.38 22.22
CA LEU A 402 -2.72 7.66 20.80
C LEU A 402 -3.76 8.79 20.61
N ALA A 403 -4.90 8.69 21.26
CA ALA A 403 -5.96 9.69 21.22
C ALA A 403 -5.47 11.08 21.64
N ASP A 404 -4.78 11.13 22.78
CA ASP A 404 -4.25 12.38 23.36
C ASP A 404 -3.19 13.03 22.46
N ARG A 405 -2.28 12.25 21.88
CA ARG A 405 -1.23 12.79 21.01
C ARG A 405 -1.76 13.21 19.63
N HIS A 406 -2.88 12.64 19.16
CA HIS A 406 -3.52 13.08 17.93
C HIS A 406 -4.18 14.46 18.10
N VAL A 407 -4.86 14.70 19.23
CA VAL A 407 -5.51 15.99 19.50
C VAL A 407 -4.59 17.00 20.21
N GLY A 408 -3.47 16.52 20.78
CA GLY A 408 -2.45 17.33 21.47
C GLY A 408 -2.75 17.67 22.92
N CYS A 409 -3.78 17.07 23.51
CA CYS A 409 -4.13 17.22 24.94
C CYS A 409 -4.96 16.02 25.40
N VAL A 410 -5.11 15.87 26.71
CA VAL A 410 -5.99 14.86 27.29
C VAL A 410 -7.44 15.19 26.94
N SER A 411 -8.12 14.30 26.21
CA SER A 411 -9.51 14.46 25.81
C SER A 411 -10.31 13.18 25.98
N GLN A 412 -11.20 13.14 26.97
CA GLN A 412 -11.99 11.93 27.25
C GLN A 412 -12.91 11.55 26.06
N PRO A 413 -13.61 12.47 25.37
CA PRO A 413 -14.38 12.09 24.19
C PRO A 413 -13.54 11.44 23.09
N VAL A 414 -12.35 11.98 22.80
CA VAL A 414 -11.44 11.43 21.79
C VAL A 414 -10.88 10.07 22.23
N ARG A 415 -10.53 9.90 23.52
CA ARG A 415 -10.14 8.58 24.06
C ARG A 415 -11.25 7.55 23.91
N ASP A 416 -12.49 7.92 24.22
CA ASP A 416 -13.65 7.02 24.07
C ASP A 416 -13.90 6.65 22.59
N ALA A 417 -13.75 7.62 21.65
CA ALA A 417 -13.83 7.38 20.22
C ALA A 417 -12.77 6.37 19.77
N TRP A 418 -11.51 6.56 20.17
CA TRP A 418 -10.41 5.67 19.80
C TRP A 418 -10.51 4.28 20.42
N LYS A 419 -11.03 4.14 21.64
CA LYS A 419 -11.33 2.82 22.23
C LYS A 419 -12.35 2.06 21.39
N ARG A 420 -13.40 2.72 20.90
CA ARG A 420 -14.38 2.10 20.00
C ARG A 420 -13.77 1.78 18.64
N LEU A 421 -13.00 2.69 18.04
CA LEU A 421 -12.28 2.41 16.79
C LEU A 421 -11.45 1.13 16.90
N PHE A 422 -10.66 1.01 17.95
CA PHE A 422 -9.76 -0.13 18.17
C PHE A 422 -10.50 -1.44 18.48
N ASN A 423 -11.54 -1.40 19.33
CA ASN A 423 -12.22 -2.60 19.77
C ASN A 423 -13.32 -3.10 18.84
N ASP A 424 -14.02 -2.18 18.16
CA ASP A 424 -15.30 -2.49 17.50
C ASP A 424 -15.27 -2.21 15.98
N ILE A 425 -14.39 -1.33 15.49
CA ILE A 425 -14.36 -0.90 14.08
C ILE A 425 -13.20 -1.51 13.30
N TYR A 426 -11.95 -1.42 13.80
CA TYR A 426 -10.77 -2.01 13.16
C TYR A 426 -10.64 -3.52 13.38
N VAL A 427 -11.79 -4.22 13.40
CA VAL A 427 -11.88 -5.68 13.62
C VAL A 427 -11.97 -6.48 12.32
N GLN A 428 -12.21 -5.81 11.20
CA GLN A 428 -12.29 -6.46 9.89
C GLN A 428 -10.90 -6.67 9.30
N VAL A 429 -10.67 -7.88 8.77
CA VAL A 429 -9.47 -8.19 7.97
C VAL A 429 -9.43 -7.23 6.76
N PRO A 430 -8.25 -6.73 6.38
CA PRO A 430 -8.09 -5.89 5.20
C PRO A 430 -8.69 -6.52 3.95
N ARG A 431 -9.30 -5.70 3.11
CA ARG A 431 -9.91 -6.14 1.85
C ARG A 431 -9.46 -5.26 0.69
N THR A 432 -9.57 -5.79 -0.52
CA THR A 432 -9.15 -5.10 -1.76
C THR A 432 -10.10 -4.00 -2.21
N LEU A 433 -11.23 -3.80 -1.51
CA LEU A 433 -12.24 -2.82 -1.89
C LEU A 433 -12.44 -1.75 -0.83
N GLY A 434 -12.53 -0.50 -1.27
CA GLY A 434 -12.91 0.66 -0.47
C GLY A 434 -14.41 0.78 -0.24
N THR A 435 -14.90 2.00 -0.04
CA THR A 435 -16.33 2.31 0.01
C THR A 435 -16.93 2.44 -1.40
N LEU A 436 -18.24 2.16 -1.52
CA LEU A 436 -18.94 2.10 -2.81
C LEU A 436 -18.79 3.33 -3.72
N PRO A 437 -18.77 4.58 -3.22
CA PRO A 437 -18.58 5.76 -4.07
C PRO A 437 -17.42 5.66 -5.06
N GLY A 438 -16.32 4.99 -4.67
CA GLY A 438 -15.10 4.84 -5.49
C GLY A 438 -15.20 3.80 -6.61
N TYR A 439 -16.32 3.08 -6.76
CA TYR A 439 -16.44 2.00 -7.72
C TYR A 439 -17.35 2.34 -8.89
N ARG A 440 -17.09 1.68 -10.02
CA ARG A 440 -17.94 1.75 -11.22
C ARG A 440 -19.36 1.34 -10.87
N PRO A 441 -20.38 2.18 -11.14
CA PRO A 441 -21.77 1.87 -10.84
C PRO A 441 -22.25 0.60 -11.58
N ALA A 442 -23.11 -0.18 -10.91
CA ALA A 442 -23.80 -1.29 -11.54
C ALA A 442 -25.07 -1.63 -10.75
N LEU A 443 -26.11 -2.12 -11.45
CA LEU A 443 -27.34 -2.61 -10.84
C LEU A 443 -27.05 -3.99 -10.22
N ASN A 444 -27.58 -4.23 -9.01
CA ASN A 444 -27.53 -5.54 -8.32
C ASN A 444 -26.15 -6.24 -8.35
N ARG A 445 -25.06 -5.47 -8.50
CA ARG A 445 -23.75 -6.04 -8.23
C ARG A 445 -23.75 -6.55 -6.79
N ASN A 446 -23.07 -7.68 -6.54
CA ASN A 446 -22.71 -8.17 -5.20
C ASN A 446 -21.86 -7.15 -4.42
N SER A 447 -22.09 -5.85 -4.65
CA SER A 447 -21.48 -4.71 -3.95
C SER A 447 -21.78 -4.78 -2.46
N GLU A 448 -22.97 -5.27 -2.08
CA GLU A 448 -23.35 -5.47 -0.68
C GLU A 448 -22.36 -6.35 0.08
N LYS A 449 -21.98 -7.51 -0.47
CA LYS A 449 -21.01 -8.41 0.16
C LYS A 449 -19.56 -7.90 0.06
N ARG A 450 -19.27 -7.07 -0.95
CA ARG A 450 -17.90 -6.60 -1.22
C ARG A 450 -17.55 -5.32 -0.47
N THR A 451 -18.55 -4.47 -0.20
CA THR A 451 -18.35 -3.17 0.46
C THR A 451 -19.03 -3.05 1.83
N SER A 452 -19.78 -4.08 2.27
CA SER A 452 -20.36 -4.14 3.61
C SER A 452 -19.28 -4.30 4.69
N ASN A 453 -19.53 -3.74 5.86
CA ASN A 453 -18.65 -3.85 7.01
C ASN A 453 -19.18 -4.85 8.03
N VAL A 454 -18.29 -5.38 8.88
CA VAL A 454 -18.67 -6.28 9.98
C VAL A 454 -19.20 -5.52 11.20
N TYR A 455 -19.05 -4.19 11.22
CA TYR A 455 -19.58 -3.29 12.24
C TYR A 455 -20.77 -2.48 11.72
N SER A 456 -21.60 -1.99 12.63
CA SER A 456 -22.74 -1.14 12.31
C SER A 456 -22.28 0.30 11.99
N ASN A 457 -22.89 0.92 10.97
CA ASN A 457 -22.64 2.34 10.69
C ASN A 457 -23.13 3.26 11.82
N VAL A 458 -24.09 2.82 12.63
CA VAL A 458 -24.54 3.54 13.84
C VAL A 458 -23.45 3.57 14.91
N GLU A 459 -22.69 2.49 15.09
CA GLU A 459 -21.53 2.46 15.99
C GLU A 459 -20.44 3.43 15.52
N LEU A 460 -20.17 3.46 14.22
CA LEU A 460 -19.21 4.39 13.65
C LEU A 460 -19.71 5.85 13.72
N LEU A 461 -21.00 6.08 13.56
CA LEU A 461 -21.64 7.39 13.75
C LEU A 461 -21.43 7.92 15.19
N GLU A 462 -21.54 7.05 16.19
CA GLU A 462 -21.27 7.41 17.59
C GLU A 462 -19.77 7.76 17.81
N VAL A 463 -18.85 7.06 17.15
CA VAL A 463 -17.42 7.43 17.13
C VAL A 463 -17.27 8.84 16.55
N TRP A 464 -17.91 9.13 15.41
CA TRP A 464 -17.85 10.45 14.79
C TRP A 464 -18.42 11.55 15.70
N ARG A 465 -19.52 11.27 16.41
CA ARG A 465 -20.09 12.18 17.40
C ARG A 465 -19.07 12.55 18.47
N LYS A 466 -18.38 11.56 19.04
CA LYS A 466 -17.37 11.76 20.07
C LYS A 466 -16.14 12.53 19.56
N LEU A 467 -15.70 12.29 18.33
CA LEU A 467 -14.63 13.07 17.71
C LEU A 467 -15.03 14.55 17.52
N ASN A 468 -16.30 14.82 17.18
CA ASN A 468 -16.80 16.20 17.07
C ASN A 468 -16.88 16.95 18.43
N GLU A 469 -16.71 16.28 19.55
CA GLU A 469 -16.59 16.89 20.88
C GLU A 469 -15.14 17.26 21.26
N ALA A 470 -14.18 17.08 20.33
CA ALA A 470 -12.79 17.45 20.57
C ALA A 470 -12.63 18.95 20.82
N PRO A 471 -11.67 19.35 21.67
CA PRO A 471 -11.48 20.77 22.01
C PRO A 471 -10.88 21.60 20.85
N SER A 472 -10.24 20.93 19.88
CA SER A 472 -9.55 21.59 18.77
C SER A 472 -9.27 20.59 17.64
N ASP A 473 -9.20 21.11 16.41
CA ASP A 473 -8.75 20.42 15.19
C ASP A 473 -7.42 20.98 14.64
N ARG A 474 -6.59 21.54 15.50
CA ARG A 474 -5.34 22.17 15.06
C ARG A 474 -4.29 21.16 14.59
N ARG A 475 -4.28 19.92 15.15
CA ARG A 475 -3.30 18.91 14.79
C ARG A 475 -3.71 18.11 13.56
N ASP A 476 -2.80 17.97 12.60
CA ASP A 476 -3.05 17.22 11.36
C ASP A 476 -3.40 15.75 11.61
N ALA A 477 -2.83 15.12 12.63
CA ALA A 477 -3.19 13.75 13.01
C ALA A 477 -4.68 13.65 13.35
N PHE A 478 -5.21 14.57 14.17
CA PHE A 478 -6.62 14.60 14.52
C PHE A 478 -7.52 15.00 13.34
N ARG A 479 -7.06 15.90 12.47
CA ARG A 479 -7.78 16.26 11.25
C ARG A 479 -7.97 15.06 10.34
N LEU A 480 -6.93 14.24 10.18
CA LEU A 480 -7.01 12.98 9.42
C LEU A 480 -7.95 11.98 10.08
N ASP A 481 -7.99 11.88 11.42
CA ASP A 481 -8.97 11.05 12.13
C ASP A 481 -10.40 11.46 11.80
N LEU A 482 -10.68 12.76 11.91
CA LEU A 482 -12.03 13.32 11.71
C LEU A 482 -12.51 13.12 10.27
N ILE A 483 -11.64 13.39 9.27
CA ILE A 483 -11.93 13.14 7.86
C ILE A 483 -12.14 11.64 7.63
N THR A 484 -11.26 10.79 8.15
CA THR A 484 -11.30 9.34 7.90
C THR A 484 -12.56 8.69 8.45
N VAL A 485 -12.98 9.06 9.66
CA VAL A 485 -14.22 8.55 10.24
C VAL A 485 -15.43 9.10 9.50
N GLY A 486 -15.50 10.41 9.26
CA GLY A 486 -16.63 11.04 8.57
C GLY A 486 -16.82 10.47 7.14
N ARG A 487 -15.73 10.33 6.36
CA ARG A 487 -15.82 9.77 5.00
C ARG A 487 -16.26 8.30 5.00
N GLN A 488 -15.88 7.52 6.03
CA GLN A 488 -16.33 6.14 6.14
C GLN A 488 -17.83 6.07 6.47
N VAL A 489 -18.32 6.90 7.40
CA VAL A 489 -19.78 6.98 7.71
C VAL A 489 -20.59 7.32 6.47
N LEU A 490 -20.15 8.36 5.71
CA LEU A 490 -20.84 8.78 4.50
C LEU A 490 -20.75 7.75 3.37
N GLY A 491 -19.59 7.08 3.22
CA GLY A 491 -19.40 6.02 2.24
C GLY A 491 -20.28 4.79 2.53
N ASN A 492 -20.44 4.43 3.80
CA ASN A 492 -21.35 3.36 4.23
C ASN A 492 -22.81 3.77 3.97
N TYR A 493 -23.19 5.00 4.33
CA TYR A 493 -24.55 5.50 4.08
C TYR A 493 -24.86 5.61 2.58
N PHE A 494 -23.89 5.91 1.74
CA PHE A 494 -24.07 5.90 0.28
C PHE A 494 -24.48 4.50 -0.22
N LEU A 495 -23.93 3.44 0.35
CA LEU A 495 -24.34 2.06 0.03
C LEU A 495 -25.82 1.84 0.39
N ASP A 496 -26.26 2.28 1.57
CA ASP A 496 -27.67 2.13 1.99
C ASP A 496 -28.64 2.83 1.03
N VAL A 497 -28.30 4.07 0.63
CA VAL A 497 -29.10 4.85 -0.34
C VAL A 497 -29.07 4.19 -1.72
N LYS A 498 -27.92 3.62 -2.14
CA LYS A 498 -27.82 2.88 -3.41
C LYS A 498 -28.70 1.62 -3.42
N MET A 499 -28.75 0.89 -2.32
CA MET A 499 -29.63 -0.27 -2.18
C MET A 499 -31.11 0.12 -2.25
N GLU A 500 -31.46 1.28 -1.68
CA GLU A 500 -32.81 1.84 -1.84
C GLU A 500 -33.10 2.25 -3.29
N PHE A 501 -32.11 2.90 -3.95
CA PHE A 501 -32.22 3.25 -5.37
C PHE A 501 -32.52 2.01 -6.23
N ASP A 502 -31.80 0.89 -6.02
CA ASP A 502 -32.03 -0.35 -6.75
C ASP A 502 -33.45 -0.90 -6.52
N ARG A 503 -33.92 -0.87 -5.27
CA ARG A 503 -35.31 -1.27 -4.95
C ARG A 503 -36.35 -0.40 -5.67
N MET A 504 -36.10 0.90 -5.80
CA MET A 504 -37.01 1.82 -6.52
C MET A 504 -36.98 1.57 -8.03
N VAL A 505 -35.83 1.15 -8.59
CA VAL A 505 -35.75 0.69 -9.98
C VAL A 505 -36.65 -0.54 -10.18
N GLU A 506 -36.54 -1.55 -9.32
CA GLU A 506 -37.36 -2.78 -9.38
C GLU A 506 -38.85 -2.48 -9.19
N ALA A 507 -39.20 -1.60 -8.25
CA ALA A 507 -40.56 -1.16 -7.99
C ALA A 507 -41.13 -0.24 -9.06
N LYS A 508 -40.29 0.25 -9.99
CA LYS A 508 -40.65 1.27 -11.02
C LYS A 508 -41.23 2.55 -10.40
N ASP A 509 -40.79 2.91 -9.19
CA ASP A 509 -41.20 4.13 -8.50
C ASP A 509 -40.31 5.30 -8.95
N HIS A 510 -40.71 5.98 -10.01
CA HIS A 510 -39.95 7.06 -10.61
C HIS A 510 -39.74 8.26 -9.64
N GLN A 511 -40.72 8.58 -8.76
CA GLN A 511 -40.58 9.71 -7.84
C GLN A 511 -39.58 9.39 -6.73
N ALA A 512 -39.71 8.22 -6.11
CA ALA A 512 -38.77 7.79 -5.06
C ALA A 512 -37.36 7.57 -5.64
N LEU A 513 -37.26 7.05 -6.86
CA LEU A 513 -35.98 6.88 -7.57
C LEU A 513 -35.23 8.21 -7.77
N LYS A 514 -35.94 9.27 -8.20
CA LYS A 514 -35.36 10.62 -8.29
C LYS A 514 -34.85 11.12 -6.94
N ALA A 515 -35.63 10.95 -5.88
CA ALA A 515 -35.23 11.38 -4.54
C ALA A 515 -33.98 10.64 -4.06
N CYS A 516 -33.87 9.32 -4.30
CA CYS A 516 -32.66 8.54 -4.00
C CYS A 516 -31.46 9.01 -4.84
N GLY A 517 -31.66 9.26 -6.14
CA GLY A 517 -30.59 9.77 -7.01
C GLY A 517 -30.02 11.11 -6.56
N GLU A 518 -30.89 12.07 -6.21
CA GLU A 518 -30.45 13.36 -5.67
C GLU A 518 -29.71 13.20 -4.33
N LYS A 519 -30.14 12.27 -3.49
CA LYS A 519 -29.47 11.98 -2.23
C LYS A 519 -28.08 11.39 -2.44
N MET A 520 -27.91 10.48 -3.42
CA MET A 520 -26.61 9.95 -3.79
C MET A 520 -25.65 11.05 -4.25
N LYS A 521 -26.11 11.96 -5.12
CA LYS A 521 -25.34 13.12 -5.59
C LYS A 521 -24.92 14.05 -4.44
N GLU A 522 -25.84 14.29 -3.48
CA GLU A 522 -25.60 15.09 -2.29
C GLU A 522 -24.47 14.48 -1.42
N ILE A 523 -24.51 13.17 -1.17
CA ILE A 523 -23.48 12.46 -0.39
C ILE A 523 -22.11 12.56 -1.08
N LEU A 524 -22.05 12.39 -2.39
CA LEU A 524 -20.79 12.52 -3.14
C LEU A 524 -20.19 13.93 -3.02
N ASN A 525 -21.02 14.97 -3.11
CA ASN A 525 -20.58 16.36 -2.93
C ASN A 525 -20.08 16.64 -1.50
N ASP A 526 -20.75 16.10 -0.49
CA ASP A 526 -20.34 16.28 0.90
C ASP A 526 -19.06 15.49 1.22
N LEU A 527 -18.88 14.30 0.62
CA LEU A 527 -17.63 13.54 0.68
C LEU A 527 -16.47 14.31 0.05
N ASP A 528 -16.66 14.89 -1.14
CA ASP A 528 -15.63 15.69 -1.82
C ASP A 528 -15.20 16.88 -0.95
N LYS A 529 -16.16 17.63 -0.41
CA LYS A 529 -15.89 18.77 0.47
C LYS A 529 -15.18 18.38 1.76
N LEU A 530 -15.58 17.27 2.40
CA LEU A 530 -14.95 16.81 3.64
C LEU A 530 -13.46 16.45 3.42
N ASN A 531 -13.17 15.78 2.31
CA ASN A 531 -11.78 15.40 1.99
C ASN A 531 -10.91 16.61 1.62
N ALA A 532 -11.50 17.72 1.10
CA ALA A 532 -10.77 18.92 0.72
C ALA A 532 -10.08 19.65 1.88
N PHE A 533 -10.41 19.33 3.13
CA PHE A 533 -9.78 19.94 4.30
C PHE A 533 -8.36 19.45 4.60
N HIS A 534 -7.84 18.46 3.85
CA HIS A 534 -6.47 18.00 4.06
C HIS A 534 -5.77 17.63 2.74
N PRO A 535 -4.53 18.12 2.46
CA PRO A 535 -3.85 17.90 1.18
C PRO A 535 -3.60 16.41 0.87
N TYR A 536 -3.34 15.57 1.88
CA TYR A 536 -3.19 14.11 1.70
C TYR A 536 -4.53 13.38 1.43
N CYS A 537 -5.64 14.09 1.43
CA CYS A 537 -6.95 13.60 1.00
C CYS A 537 -7.40 14.27 -0.31
N SER A 538 -6.46 14.74 -1.14
CA SER A 538 -6.73 15.47 -2.38
C SER A 538 -6.02 14.85 -3.59
N LEU A 539 -6.74 14.78 -4.71
CA LEU A 539 -6.20 14.42 -6.01
C LEU A 539 -5.10 15.37 -6.47
N ASP A 540 -5.21 16.65 -6.10
CA ASP A 540 -4.27 17.69 -6.56
C ASP A 540 -2.85 17.38 -6.13
N LYS A 541 -2.65 16.97 -4.87
CA LYS A 541 -1.31 16.59 -4.40
C LYS A 541 -0.71 15.45 -5.22
N TRP A 542 -1.49 14.40 -5.49
CA TRP A 542 -1.04 13.23 -6.26
C TRP A 542 -0.63 13.60 -7.70
N ILE A 543 -1.44 14.41 -8.36
CA ILE A 543 -1.18 14.88 -9.73
C ILE A 543 0.00 15.85 -9.78
N ASP A 544 0.05 16.80 -8.85
CA ASP A 544 1.14 17.78 -8.79
C ASP A 544 2.49 17.10 -8.54
N ASP A 545 2.53 16.12 -7.64
CA ASP A 545 3.76 15.37 -7.35
C ASP A 545 4.21 14.55 -8.57
N ALA A 546 3.28 13.94 -9.31
CA ALA A 546 3.61 13.28 -10.57
C ALA A 546 4.17 14.27 -11.62
N ARG A 547 3.52 15.40 -11.82
CA ARG A 547 3.97 16.42 -12.79
C ARG A 547 5.33 17.03 -12.43
N LYS A 548 5.67 17.17 -11.15
CA LYS A 548 6.99 17.65 -10.68
C LYS A 548 8.14 16.74 -11.09
N MET A 549 7.86 15.47 -11.43
CA MET A 549 8.90 14.54 -11.92
C MET A 549 9.35 14.84 -13.35
N GLY A 550 8.59 15.61 -14.12
CA GLY A 550 8.87 15.89 -15.54
C GLY A 550 9.49 17.26 -15.75
N ASP A 551 10.58 17.32 -16.56
CA ASP A 551 11.26 18.55 -16.94
C ASP A 551 10.65 19.21 -18.20
N SER A 552 9.86 18.47 -18.98
CA SER A 552 9.18 18.98 -20.16
C SER A 552 7.65 18.83 -20.06
N PRO A 553 6.88 19.61 -20.83
CA PRO A 553 5.42 19.44 -20.89
C PRO A 553 5.01 18.01 -21.21
N GLN A 554 5.68 17.35 -22.15
CA GLN A 554 5.40 15.99 -22.59
C GLN A 554 5.63 14.97 -21.46
N LEU A 555 6.72 15.11 -20.69
CA LEU A 555 6.98 14.25 -19.54
C LEU A 555 5.98 14.51 -18.41
N LYS A 556 5.61 15.76 -18.15
CA LYS A 556 4.56 16.09 -17.16
C LYS A 556 3.24 15.43 -17.51
N ASP A 557 2.82 15.49 -18.76
CA ASP A 557 1.58 14.87 -19.23
C ASP A 557 1.68 13.34 -19.18
N TYR A 558 2.83 12.77 -19.53
CA TYR A 558 3.08 11.32 -19.42
C TYR A 558 2.95 10.84 -17.97
N TYR A 559 3.58 11.54 -17.00
CA TYR A 559 3.50 11.16 -15.59
C TYR A 559 2.09 11.38 -15.02
N GLU A 560 1.41 12.47 -15.35
CA GLU A 560 0.03 12.70 -14.97
C GLU A 560 -0.91 11.61 -15.48
N LYS A 561 -0.81 11.24 -16.77
CA LYS A 561 -1.60 10.14 -17.35
C LYS A 561 -1.39 8.84 -16.58
N ASN A 562 -0.15 8.49 -16.26
CA ASN A 562 0.18 7.30 -15.47
C ASN A 562 -0.37 7.39 -14.04
N ALA A 563 -0.30 8.56 -13.41
CA ALA A 563 -0.83 8.80 -12.08
C ALA A 563 -2.35 8.65 -12.03
N ARG A 564 -3.07 9.20 -13.02
CA ARG A 564 -4.52 9.07 -13.16
C ARG A 564 -4.94 7.62 -13.41
N ASN A 565 -4.26 6.94 -14.31
CA ASN A 565 -4.60 5.58 -14.70
C ASN A 565 -4.47 4.61 -13.50
N LEU A 566 -3.38 4.68 -12.72
CA LEU A 566 -3.16 3.77 -11.59
C LEU A 566 -4.31 3.77 -10.58
N ILE A 567 -4.81 4.95 -10.21
CA ILE A 567 -5.83 5.12 -9.15
C ILE A 567 -7.27 4.98 -9.66
N THR A 568 -7.46 4.68 -10.95
CA THR A 568 -8.77 4.54 -11.60
C THR A 568 -8.86 3.27 -12.42
N THR A 569 -8.65 3.35 -13.73
CA THR A 569 -8.80 2.21 -14.65
C THR A 569 -7.70 1.15 -14.50
N TRP A 570 -6.54 1.51 -13.98
CA TRP A 570 -5.35 0.67 -13.81
C TRP A 570 -5.02 -0.13 -15.07
N GLY A 571 -5.71 -1.26 -15.29
CA GLY A 571 -5.64 -2.14 -16.46
C GLY A 571 -6.14 -3.55 -16.11
N GLY A 572 -6.44 -4.34 -17.15
CA GLY A 572 -6.95 -5.70 -16.99
C GLY A 572 -8.21 -5.76 -16.11
N SER A 573 -8.19 -6.57 -15.07
CA SER A 573 -9.27 -6.71 -14.09
C SER A 573 -9.14 -5.79 -12.85
N LEU A 574 -8.16 -4.87 -12.85
CA LEU A 574 -7.81 -4.05 -11.68
C LEU A 574 -8.52 -2.68 -11.66
N ASN A 575 -9.55 -2.48 -12.50
CA ASN A 575 -10.34 -1.25 -12.47
C ASN A 575 -10.84 -0.94 -11.06
N ASP A 576 -10.60 0.28 -10.59
CA ASP A 576 -10.92 0.79 -9.25
C ASP A 576 -10.23 0.06 -8.08
N TYR A 577 -9.26 -0.84 -8.33
CA TYR A 577 -8.54 -1.55 -7.25
C TYR A 577 -7.84 -0.58 -6.28
N ALA A 578 -7.18 0.44 -6.83
CA ALA A 578 -6.45 1.44 -6.05
C ALA A 578 -7.27 2.72 -5.81
N SER A 579 -8.60 2.59 -5.72
CA SER A 579 -9.50 3.72 -5.51
C SER A 579 -9.19 4.48 -4.22
N ARG A 580 -9.30 5.80 -4.28
CA ARG A 580 -9.07 6.72 -3.17
C ARG A 580 -10.33 7.54 -2.91
N SER A 581 -10.63 7.77 -1.63
CA SER A 581 -11.65 8.76 -1.26
C SER A 581 -10.96 10.12 -1.12
N TRP A 582 -10.67 10.78 -2.25
CA TRP A 582 -9.99 12.07 -2.31
C TRP A 582 -10.87 13.14 -2.92
N ALA A 583 -10.76 14.36 -2.36
CA ALA A 583 -11.34 15.54 -2.98
C ALA A 583 -10.80 15.70 -4.41
N GLY A 584 -11.66 16.05 -5.32
CA GLY A 584 -11.33 16.13 -6.73
C GLY A 584 -11.45 14.83 -7.49
N LEU A 585 -11.01 13.71 -6.95
CA LEU A 585 -11.26 12.40 -7.55
C LEU A 585 -12.76 12.03 -7.42
N ILE A 586 -13.37 12.38 -6.29
CA ILE A 586 -14.80 12.16 -6.07
C ILE A 586 -15.61 13.02 -7.03
N SER A 587 -15.37 14.33 -7.09
CA SER A 587 -16.18 15.26 -7.92
C SER A 587 -15.96 15.08 -9.42
N ASP A 588 -14.72 14.87 -9.87
CA ASP A 588 -14.37 14.92 -11.28
C ASP A 588 -14.44 13.55 -11.99
N TYR A 589 -14.36 12.47 -11.22
CA TYR A 589 -14.36 11.12 -11.78
C TYR A 589 -15.52 10.27 -11.24
N TYR A 590 -15.60 10.03 -9.94
CA TYR A 590 -16.63 9.14 -9.40
C TYR A 590 -18.04 9.71 -9.58
N ALA A 591 -18.24 10.98 -9.23
CA ALA A 591 -19.55 11.63 -9.35
C ALA A 591 -20.05 11.65 -10.80
N LYS A 592 -19.18 11.80 -11.79
CA LYS A 592 -19.54 11.75 -13.20
C LYS A 592 -20.07 10.37 -13.63
N ARG A 593 -19.42 9.30 -13.17
CA ARG A 593 -19.89 7.94 -13.43
C ARG A 593 -21.25 7.67 -12.77
N TRP A 594 -21.39 8.08 -11.51
CA TRP A 594 -22.65 7.94 -10.77
C TRP A 594 -23.77 8.80 -11.35
N GLU A 595 -23.48 10.00 -11.83
CA GLU A 595 -24.46 10.88 -12.48
C GLU A 595 -25.05 10.25 -13.75
N VAL A 596 -24.21 9.71 -14.62
CA VAL A 596 -24.67 8.98 -15.83
C VAL A 596 -25.53 7.80 -15.43
N TYR A 597 -25.06 6.97 -14.50
CA TYR A 597 -25.82 5.81 -13.99
C TYR A 597 -27.22 6.22 -13.46
N ILE A 598 -27.25 7.17 -12.52
CA ILE A 598 -28.50 7.66 -11.88
C ILE A 598 -29.46 8.18 -12.96
N ASN A 599 -29.00 9.05 -13.86
CA ASN A 599 -29.84 9.68 -14.85
C ASN A 599 -30.39 8.67 -15.87
N THR A 600 -29.59 7.68 -16.27
CA THR A 600 -30.00 6.60 -17.18
C THR A 600 -31.14 5.78 -16.59
N PHE A 601 -31.05 5.37 -15.33
CA PHE A 601 -32.12 4.61 -14.67
C PHE A 601 -33.38 5.46 -14.40
N ILE A 602 -33.22 6.71 -13.99
CA ILE A 602 -34.36 7.63 -13.79
C ILE A 602 -35.11 7.82 -15.12
N LYS A 603 -34.39 8.02 -16.21
CA LYS A 603 -35.00 8.17 -17.55
C LYS A 603 -35.74 6.91 -17.95
N ALA A 604 -35.10 5.77 -17.88
CA ALA A 604 -35.67 4.47 -18.29
C ALA A 604 -36.94 4.13 -17.50
N VAL A 605 -36.92 4.30 -16.18
CA VAL A 605 -38.11 4.08 -15.34
C VAL A 605 -39.22 5.08 -15.67
N GLY A 606 -38.89 6.35 -15.92
CA GLY A 606 -39.86 7.38 -16.30
C GLY A 606 -40.53 7.14 -17.66
N GLU A 607 -39.79 6.56 -18.60
CA GLU A 607 -40.28 6.21 -19.93
C GLU A 607 -40.90 4.79 -20.00
N GLY A 608 -40.78 4.01 -18.93
CA GLY A 608 -41.26 2.62 -18.86
C GLY A 608 -40.50 1.65 -19.74
N VAL A 609 -39.23 1.93 -20.02
CA VAL A 609 -38.33 1.11 -20.85
C VAL A 609 -37.25 0.47 -20.02
N GLU A 610 -36.62 -0.58 -20.51
CA GLU A 610 -35.44 -1.18 -19.91
C GLU A 610 -34.18 -0.38 -20.25
N VAL A 611 -33.20 -0.39 -19.34
CA VAL A 611 -31.91 0.26 -19.56
C VAL A 611 -31.09 -0.54 -20.56
N ASP A 612 -30.60 0.13 -21.61
CA ASP A 612 -29.57 -0.43 -22.49
C ASP A 612 -28.23 -0.50 -21.74
N GLN A 613 -27.95 -1.70 -21.22
CA GLN A 613 -26.74 -1.95 -20.40
C GLN A 613 -25.45 -1.73 -21.22
N LYS A 614 -25.48 -2.05 -22.51
CA LYS A 614 -24.31 -1.87 -23.36
C LYS A 614 -24.03 -0.39 -23.58
N GLN A 615 -25.05 0.41 -23.88
CA GLN A 615 -24.89 1.85 -24.00
C GLN A 615 -24.37 2.47 -22.71
N LEU A 616 -24.91 2.07 -21.54
CA LEU A 616 -24.45 2.55 -20.23
C LEU A 616 -22.96 2.18 -19.99
N GLU A 617 -22.56 0.96 -20.32
CA GLU A 617 -21.17 0.54 -20.19
C GLU A 617 -20.22 1.32 -21.11
N ASP A 618 -20.64 1.58 -22.33
CA ASP A 618 -19.87 2.37 -23.31
C ASP A 618 -19.71 3.82 -22.85
N GLU A 619 -20.78 4.46 -22.33
CA GLU A 619 -20.75 5.81 -21.78
C GLU A 619 -19.83 5.90 -20.53
N LEU A 620 -19.90 4.93 -19.63
CA LEU A 620 -19.01 4.89 -18.46
C LEU A 620 -17.55 4.73 -18.88
N LYS A 621 -17.27 3.90 -19.87
CA LYS A 621 -15.92 3.71 -20.40
C LYS A 621 -15.38 4.97 -21.07
N GLU A 622 -16.20 5.71 -21.81
CA GLU A 622 -15.82 6.99 -22.42
C GLU A 622 -15.42 8.01 -21.34
N ILE A 623 -16.17 8.11 -20.24
CA ILE A 623 -15.81 8.96 -19.11
C ILE A 623 -14.46 8.55 -18.52
N GLU A 624 -14.25 7.26 -18.28
CA GLU A 624 -13.04 6.70 -17.68
C GLU A 624 -11.79 6.96 -18.54
N GLU A 625 -11.87 6.65 -19.83
CA GLU A 625 -10.78 6.89 -20.78
C GLU A 625 -10.52 8.40 -21.00
N GLY A 626 -11.60 9.19 -21.11
CA GLY A 626 -11.51 10.64 -21.26
C GLY A 626 -10.82 11.27 -20.05
N TRP A 627 -11.17 10.86 -18.82
CA TRP A 627 -10.56 11.39 -17.61
C TRP A 627 -9.08 11.02 -17.46
N VAL A 628 -8.69 9.78 -17.81
CA VAL A 628 -7.28 9.35 -17.77
C VAL A 628 -6.42 10.13 -18.76
N ASN A 629 -6.98 10.48 -19.93
CA ASN A 629 -6.27 11.19 -20.99
C ASN A 629 -6.31 12.73 -20.86
N ALA A 630 -7.09 13.28 -19.94
CA ALA A 630 -7.21 14.72 -19.72
C ALA A 630 -6.04 15.28 -18.92
N THR A 631 -4.89 15.47 -19.59
CA THR A 631 -3.64 15.98 -18.99
C THR A 631 -3.41 17.47 -19.20
N ASP A 632 -4.31 18.16 -19.91
CA ASP A 632 -4.28 19.60 -20.20
C ASP A 632 -4.91 20.45 -19.09
N ARG A 633 -4.84 19.99 -17.86
CA ARG A 633 -5.47 20.57 -16.69
C ARG A 633 -5.19 22.08 -16.61
N LYS A 634 -6.15 22.89 -17.02
CA LYS A 634 -6.16 24.31 -16.64
C LYS A 634 -6.23 24.40 -15.13
N ASP A 635 -5.39 25.21 -14.57
CA ASP A 635 -5.17 25.47 -13.13
C ASP A 635 -6.45 26.06 -12.45
N THR A 636 -7.58 25.37 -12.59
CA THR A 636 -8.92 25.83 -12.18
C THR A 636 -9.25 25.52 -10.72
N ARG A 637 -8.33 24.84 -10.00
CA ARG A 637 -8.54 24.45 -8.61
C ARG A 637 -7.70 25.22 -7.59
N LYS A 638 -7.14 26.38 -7.95
CA LYS A 638 -6.48 27.25 -6.95
C LYS A 638 -7.37 27.66 -5.78
N ASP A 639 -8.67 27.37 -5.86
CA ASP A 639 -9.68 27.76 -4.88
C ASP A 639 -10.31 26.60 -4.09
N VAL A 640 -9.93 25.35 -4.29
CA VAL A 640 -10.29 24.28 -3.34
C VAL A 640 -9.32 24.39 -2.17
N HIS A 641 -9.61 25.34 -1.34
CA HIS A 641 -8.87 25.66 -0.14
C HIS A 641 -8.69 24.44 0.74
N SER A 642 -7.46 24.03 0.94
CA SER A 642 -7.05 23.55 2.24
C SER A 642 -7.18 24.71 3.25
N THR A 643 -8.37 25.18 3.51
CA THR A 643 -8.61 26.02 4.68
C THR A 643 -8.44 25.08 5.86
N THR A 644 -7.28 25.19 6.49
CA THR A 644 -7.02 24.47 7.74
C THR A 644 -8.05 24.83 8.82
N ASP A 645 -8.76 25.91 8.68
CA ASP A 645 -9.76 26.38 9.63
C ASP A 645 -11.17 25.94 9.22
N GLY A 646 -11.92 25.39 10.18
CA GLY A 646 -13.34 25.08 10.02
C GLY A 646 -13.67 23.60 9.79
N LEU A 647 -12.69 22.68 9.77
CA LEU A 647 -12.98 21.24 9.62
C LEU A 647 -13.90 20.72 10.71
N LEU A 648 -13.63 21.04 11.98
CA LEU A 648 -14.47 20.58 13.10
C LEU A 648 -15.91 21.10 12.98
N SER A 649 -16.08 22.36 12.59
CA SER A 649 -17.40 22.98 12.36
C SER A 649 -18.12 22.33 11.19
N PHE A 650 -17.42 22.05 10.09
CA PHE A 650 -17.99 21.40 8.92
C PHE A 650 -18.34 19.93 9.21
N SER A 651 -17.46 19.21 9.91
CA SER A 651 -17.71 17.83 10.37
C SER A 651 -18.94 17.75 11.29
N THR A 652 -19.09 18.70 12.23
CA THR A 652 -20.26 18.82 13.12
C THR A 652 -21.54 19.12 12.33
N PHE A 653 -21.46 19.99 11.31
CA PHE A 653 -22.57 20.24 10.40
C PHE A 653 -23.00 18.97 9.67
N LEU A 654 -22.06 18.23 9.06
CA LEU A 654 -22.34 16.98 8.37
C LEU A 654 -22.92 15.93 9.32
N PHE A 655 -22.33 15.78 10.51
CA PHE A 655 -22.88 14.89 11.54
C PHE A 655 -24.35 15.23 11.83
N SER A 656 -24.67 16.49 12.07
CA SER A 656 -26.04 16.95 12.34
C SER A 656 -27.00 16.66 11.19
N LYS A 657 -26.52 16.76 9.95
CA LYS A 657 -27.29 16.46 8.74
C LYS A 657 -27.61 14.98 8.60
N TYR A 658 -26.67 14.09 8.93
CA TYR A 658 -26.77 12.67 8.64
C TYR A 658 -27.16 11.77 9.83
N GLN A 659 -27.02 12.24 11.08
CA GLN A 659 -27.24 11.43 12.29
C GLN A 659 -28.62 10.74 12.41
N ARG A 660 -29.65 11.29 11.78
CA ARG A 660 -31.00 10.69 11.78
C ARG A 660 -31.28 9.81 10.57
N LEU A 661 -30.41 9.82 9.59
CA LEU A 661 -30.55 9.12 8.32
C LEU A 661 -29.75 7.80 8.30
N VAL A 662 -28.65 7.72 9.05
CA VAL A 662 -27.87 6.51 9.26
C VAL A 662 -28.61 5.60 10.22
N LYS A 663 -28.87 4.36 9.79
CA LYS A 663 -29.64 3.36 10.56
C LYS A 663 -28.80 2.12 10.84
#